data_aac359c6c02d87389f0b2091b96472b4
#
_entry.id   aac359c6c02d87389f0b2091b96472b4
#
_cell.length_a   1.000
_cell.length_b   1.000
_cell.length_c   1.000
_cell.angle_alpha   90.00
_cell.angle_beta   90.00
_cell.angle_gamma   90.00
#
_symmetry.space_group_name_H-M   'P 1'
#
loop_
_entity.id
_entity.type
_entity.pdbx_description
1 polymer ?
#
loop_
_entity_poly.entity_id
_entity_poly.type
_entity_poly.pdbx_seq_one_letter_code
_entity_poly.pdbx_strand_id
1 'polypeptide(L)'
;MTSLDSFKCQKTLTVGGKTYVYYSLPAAEKNGLKGISKLPYSMKVLLENLLRNEDDRTVKKADILAVAQWLKKRKLEHEVAFRPARVLMQDFTGVPAVVDLAAMRNAMQALGGDAEKINPLVPVDLVIDHSVIVNFFGDNKAFAKNVVEEYKQNQERYEFLKWGQQAFSNFSVVPPGTGICHQVNLEYLAQTVWTRKQKMKVGKKKGTFEVAYPDSLVGTDSHTTMVNGLAVLGWGVGGIEAEAAMLGQPLSMLLPEVVGFKLKGQLKEGVTATDLVLTVTQMLRKQGVVGKFVEFYGPGLDHLSVADKATIGNMAPEYGATCGFFPVDGETIDYLKTSGRSSARVALVTKYAKAQGLFRTSASPDPVFTETLTLDLGDVVPSMAGPKRPEGRVALSAVAEGFAAAMASEYKKATDAATRFPVEGRNFDLGHGDVVIAAITSCTNTSNPSVLIGAGLLARNAAAKGLTAKPWVKTSLAPGSQVVAEYLANSGLQLDLDKVGFNLVGFGCTTCIGNSGPLPDEISKSINDHGIIGAAVLSGNRNFEGRVSPDVQANYLASPPLVVAYALAGSVTKNLAVEPLGTGKDGEPVYLKDIWPTTKDINAFMKKYVTSAIFKKRYADVFKGDTNWRKIKTVESETYRWNMSSTYVQNPPYFEGMKKEPEPIVDVVDARILAVFGDKITTDHISPAGAIKLTSPAGKYLSEHQVRPADFNQYGTRRGNHEVMMRGTFANIRIKNFMLKGADGNIPEGGLTKHWPDGEPMTIYDAAMKYQAEKVPLVVFAGAEYGNGSSRDWAAKGTRLLGVRAVICQSFERIHRSNLVGMGVLPLTFEDGESWQSIGLKGDEKVTIRGLQGDLKPRQKLTAEIVSADGALRQVSLLCRIDTLDELEYYRNGGILHYVLRKLAA
;
A
#
# COMPACT_ATOMS: atom_id res chain seq x y z
N MET A 1 -17.99 11.37 -21.58
CA MET A 1 -17.96 11.57 -23.06
C MET A 1 -18.17 10.21 -23.73
N THR A 2 -18.67 10.17 -24.96
CA THR A 2 -18.82 8.93 -25.74
C THR A 2 -17.55 8.75 -26.56
N SER A 3 -16.98 7.54 -26.63
CA SER A 3 -15.82 7.24 -27.48
C SER A 3 -16.11 7.59 -28.95
N LEU A 4 -15.09 8.06 -29.67
CA LEU A 4 -15.10 8.30 -31.12
C LEU A 4 -15.18 7.00 -31.90
N ASP A 5 -14.78 5.86 -31.27
CA ASP A 5 -14.83 4.51 -31.84
C ASP A 5 -14.18 4.43 -33.25
N SER A 6 -12.97 5.01 -33.36
CA SER A 6 -12.23 5.05 -34.65
C SER A 6 -11.98 3.67 -35.24
N PHE A 7 -12.00 2.62 -34.42
CA PHE A 7 -11.82 1.23 -34.83
C PHE A 7 -13.15 0.47 -35.02
N LYS A 8 -14.32 1.15 -34.95
CA LYS A 8 -15.66 0.56 -35.15
C LYS A 8 -15.86 -0.72 -34.32
N CYS A 9 -15.40 -0.71 -33.09
CA CYS A 9 -15.39 -1.85 -32.21
C CYS A 9 -16.54 -1.87 -31.18
N GLN A 10 -17.38 -0.84 -31.16
CA GLN A 10 -18.59 -0.81 -30.32
C GLN A 10 -19.56 -1.92 -30.75
N LYS A 11 -19.91 -2.80 -29.84
CA LYS A 11 -20.79 -3.96 -30.03
C LYS A 11 -21.82 -4.08 -28.89
N THR A 12 -22.76 -4.99 -29.04
CA THR A 12 -23.72 -5.35 -27.99
C THR A 12 -23.56 -6.80 -27.58
N LEU A 13 -23.78 -7.10 -26.30
CA LEU A 13 -23.72 -8.42 -25.71
C LEU A 13 -24.98 -8.66 -24.89
N THR A 14 -25.76 -9.68 -25.22
CA THR A 14 -26.97 -10.06 -24.47
C THR A 14 -26.67 -11.17 -23.49
N VAL A 15 -26.96 -10.94 -22.21
CA VAL A 15 -26.77 -11.89 -21.10
C VAL A 15 -28.01 -11.91 -20.22
N GLY A 16 -28.64 -13.07 -20.07
CA GLY A 16 -29.85 -13.22 -19.25
C GLY A 16 -30.98 -12.26 -19.62
N GLY A 17 -31.18 -12.03 -20.92
CA GLY A 17 -32.21 -11.10 -21.43
C GLY A 17 -31.84 -9.62 -21.38
N LYS A 18 -30.73 -9.24 -20.74
CA LYS A 18 -30.23 -7.87 -20.65
C LYS A 18 -29.15 -7.60 -21.69
N THR A 19 -29.21 -6.47 -22.37
CA THR A 19 -28.24 -6.09 -23.39
C THR A 19 -27.28 -5.04 -22.87
N TYR A 20 -25.99 -5.31 -23.06
CA TYR A 20 -24.88 -4.43 -22.67
C TYR A 20 -24.13 -3.95 -23.92
N VAL A 21 -23.68 -2.70 -23.91
CA VAL A 21 -22.76 -2.18 -24.91
C VAL A 21 -21.33 -2.42 -24.41
N TYR A 22 -20.41 -2.77 -25.30
CA TYR A 22 -19.00 -2.94 -24.98
C TYR A 22 -18.10 -2.63 -26.19
N TYR A 23 -16.81 -2.41 -25.95
CA TYR A 23 -15.82 -2.15 -26.98
C TYR A 23 -15.03 -3.43 -27.25
N SER A 24 -15.34 -4.10 -28.37
CA SER A 24 -14.87 -5.45 -28.68
C SER A 24 -13.43 -5.46 -29.18
N LEU A 25 -12.52 -6.11 -28.45
CA LEU A 25 -11.13 -6.33 -28.86
C LEU A 25 -11.04 -7.14 -30.17
N PRO A 26 -11.78 -8.26 -30.37
CA PRO A 26 -11.77 -8.98 -31.63
C PRO A 26 -12.27 -8.15 -32.83
N ALA A 27 -13.23 -7.24 -32.61
CA ALA A 27 -13.67 -6.34 -33.68
C ALA A 27 -12.60 -5.27 -33.97
N ALA A 28 -11.93 -4.73 -32.97
CA ALA A 28 -10.82 -3.78 -33.16
C ALA A 28 -9.63 -4.43 -33.91
N GLU A 29 -9.35 -5.71 -33.63
CA GLU A 29 -8.32 -6.48 -34.34
C GLU A 29 -8.64 -6.59 -35.84
N LYS A 30 -9.87 -6.96 -36.17
CA LYS A 30 -10.36 -7.03 -37.56
C LYS A 30 -10.33 -5.68 -38.27
N ASN A 31 -10.51 -4.60 -37.53
CA ASN A 31 -10.60 -3.24 -38.07
C ASN A 31 -9.25 -2.46 -38.01
N GLY A 32 -8.12 -3.15 -37.86
CA GLY A 32 -6.80 -2.55 -38.08
C GLY A 32 -5.79 -2.72 -36.93
N LEU A 33 -6.20 -3.18 -35.75
CA LEU A 33 -5.26 -3.45 -34.63
C LEU A 33 -4.71 -4.89 -34.70
N LYS A 34 -4.03 -5.23 -35.79
CA LYS A 34 -3.56 -6.59 -36.08
C LYS A 34 -2.70 -7.19 -34.96
N GLY A 35 -3.03 -8.42 -34.54
CA GLY A 35 -2.25 -9.23 -33.61
C GLY A 35 -2.51 -8.97 -32.13
N ILE A 36 -3.44 -8.08 -31.77
CA ILE A 36 -3.74 -7.74 -30.37
C ILE A 36 -4.27 -8.93 -29.54
N SER A 37 -4.75 -9.96 -30.17
CA SER A 37 -5.10 -11.24 -29.51
C SER A 37 -3.90 -11.88 -28.79
N LYS A 38 -2.65 -11.57 -29.20
CA LYS A 38 -1.39 -12.05 -28.60
C LYS A 38 -0.88 -11.19 -27.45
N LEU A 39 -1.50 -10.04 -27.19
CA LEU A 39 -1.13 -9.16 -26.05
C LEU A 39 -1.30 -9.90 -24.72
N PRO A 40 -0.48 -9.56 -23.70
CA PRO A 40 -0.78 -9.92 -22.31
C PRO A 40 -2.19 -9.51 -21.92
N TYR A 41 -2.83 -10.26 -21.03
CA TYR A 41 -4.20 -9.97 -20.60
C TYR A 41 -4.31 -8.60 -19.93
N SER A 42 -3.33 -8.20 -19.14
CA SER A 42 -3.22 -6.86 -18.55
C SER A 42 -3.19 -5.75 -19.62
N MET A 43 -2.46 -5.96 -20.70
CA MET A 43 -2.40 -5.04 -21.84
C MET A 43 -3.70 -5.00 -22.64
N LYS A 44 -4.44 -6.11 -22.72
CA LYS A 44 -5.79 -6.13 -23.32
C LYS A 44 -6.78 -5.30 -22.52
N VAL A 45 -6.70 -5.34 -21.17
CA VAL A 45 -7.51 -4.48 -20.30
C VAL A 45 -7.17 -3.01 -20.51
N LEU A 46 -5.88 -2.67 -20.59
CA LEU A 46 -5.42 -1.31 -20.91
C LEU A 46 -5.92 -0.85 -22.27
N LEU A 47 -5.82 -1.70 -23.32
CA LEU A 47 -6.31 -1.39 -24.67
C LEU A 47 -7.81 -1.15 -24.70
N GLU A 48 -8.62 -1.98 -24.00
CA GLU A 48 -10.06 -1.76 -23.89
C GLU A 48 -10.37 -0.40 -23.26
N ASN A 49 -9.62 -0.04 -22.21
CA ASN A 49 -9.78 1.25 -21.54
C ASN A 49 -9.54 2.41 -22.51
N LEU A 50 -8.49 2.36 -23.34
CA LEU A 50 -8.22 3.38 -24.34
C LEU A 50 -9.32 3.43 -25.42
N LEU A 51 -9.73 2.28 -25.97
CA LEU A 51 -10.80 2.21 -26.98
C LEU A 51 -12.11 2.81 -26.46
N ARG A 52 -12.46 2.55 -25.22
CA ARG A 52 -13.68 3.06 -24.59
C ARG A 52 -13.64 4.54 -24.26
N ASN A 53 -12.46 5.11 -24.04
CA ASN A 53 -12.27 6.50 -23.64
C ASN A 53 -11.64 7.38 -24.76
N GLU A 54 -11.58 6.90 -26.01
CA GLU A 54 -11.05 7.67 -27.15
C GLU A 54 -11.85 8.98 -27.33
N ASP A 55 -11.19 10.14 -27.21
CA ASP A 55 -11.81 11.45 -27.25
C ASP A 55 -11.04 12.48 -28.09
N ASP A 56 -9.95 12.03 -28.77
CA ASP A 56 -8.98 12.84 -29.54
C ASP A 56 -8.30 13.96 -28.75
N ARG A 57 -8.43 13.94 -27.44
CA ARG A 57 -7.83 14.92 -26.53
C ARG A 57 -6.88 14.25 -25.56
N THR A 58 -7.44 13.42 -24.64
CA THR A 58 -6.68 12.66 -23.65
C THR A 58 -6.31 11.27 -24.13
N VAL A 59 -7.16 10.66 -24.95
CA VAL A 59 -6.91 9.39 -25.62
C VAL A 59 -7.09 9.59 -27.13
N LYS A 60 -6.00 9.52 -27.86
CA LYS A 60 -5.96 9.68 -29.32
C LYS A 60 -5.86 8.31 -30.01
N LYS A 61 -6.24 8.27 -31.29
CA LYS A 61 -6.06 7.08 -32.12
C LYS A 61 -4.59 6.59 -32.15
N ALA A 62 -3.62 7.51 -32.05
CA ALA A 62 -2.20 7.18 -31.97
C ALA A 62 -1.85 6.36 -30.72
N ASP A 63 -2.46 6.64 -29.57
CA ASP A 63 -2.22 5.94 -28.31
C ASP A 63 -2.71 4.50 -28.40
N ILE A 64 -3.87 4.28 -29.02
CA ILE A 64 -4.43 2.95 -29.30
C ILE A 64 -3.52 2.16 -30.25
N LEU A 65 -3.02 2.80 -31.30
CA LEU A 65 -2.06 2.18 -32.25
C LEU A 65 -0.74 1.83 -31.57
N ALA A 66 -0.28 2.65 -30.62
CA ALA A 66 0.95 2.39 -29.89
C ALA A 66 0.88 1.08 -29.10
N VAL A 67 -0.29 0.73 -28.52
CA VAL A 67 -0.48 -0.56 -27.85
C VAL A 67 -0.33 -1.74 -28.82
N ALA A 68 -0.82 -1.62 -30.06
CA ALA A 68 -0.61 -2.66 -31.06
C ALA A 68 0.87 -2.73 -31.53
N GLN A 69 1.56 -1.59 -31.62
CA GLN A 69 2.99 -1.53 -31.97
C GLN A 69 3.87 -2.14 -30.87
N TRP A 70 3.43 -2.10 -29.62
CA TRP A 70 4.11 -2.71 -28.49
C TRP A 70 4.43 -4.20 -28.73
N LEU A 71 3.57 -4.94 -29.42
CA LEU A 71 3.82 -6.36 -29.80
C LEU A 71 5.12 -6.57 -30.57
N LYS A 72 5.55 -5.59 -31.35
CA LYS A 72 6.80 -5.66 -32.14
C LYS A 72 8.01 -5.26 -31.33
N LYS A 73 7.90 -4.16 -30.58
CA LYS A 73 9.01 -3.55 -29.84
C LYS A 73 9.13 -4.05 -28.40
N ARG A 74 8.02 -4.50 -27.78
CA ARG A 74 7.89 -4.98 -26.39
C ARG A 74 8.31 -3.98 -25.32
N LYS A 75 8.74 -2.81 -25.73
CA LYS A 75 9.09 -1.64 -24.94
C LYS A 75 8.82 -0.41 -25.77
N LEU A 76 8.04 0.53 -25.27
CA LEU A 76 7.73 1.78 -25.93
C LEU A 76 7.66 2.91 -24.91
N GLU A 77 8.41 3.97 -25.15
CA GLU A 77 8.29 5.22 -24.40
C GLU A 77 7.13 6.05 -25.00
N HIS A 78 5.91 5.54 -24.82
CA HIS A 78 4.68 6.19 -25.26
C HIS A 78 3.75 6.35 -24.06
N GLU A 79 3.32 7.57 -23.84
CA GLU A 79 2.41 7.94 -22.75
C GLU A 79 0.96 7.64 -23.16
N VAL A 80 0.20 7.07 -22.22
CA VAL A 80 -1.23 6.79 -22.37
C VAL A 80 -2.01 7.27 -21.15
N ALA A 81 -3.26 7.63 -21.35
CA ALA A 81 -4.16 8.13 -20.32
C ALA A 81 -5.14 7.04 -19.87
N PHE A 82 -4.93 6.47 -18.69
CA PHE A 82 -5.76 5.40 -18.14
C PHE A 82 -6.85 5.97 -17.22
N ARG A 83 -8.07 5.46 -17.30
CA ARG A 83 -9.19 5.81 -16.42
C ARG A 83 -9.67 4.59 -15.65
N PRO A 84 -9.40 4.49 -14.34
CA PRO A 84 -9.88 3.38 -13.54
C PRO A 84 -11.41 3.37 -13.46
N ALA A 85 -11.99 2.18 -13.31
CA ALA A 85 -13.44 2.04 -13.13
C ALA A 85 -13.90 2.59 -11.78
N ARG A 86 -13.05 2.53 -10.76
CA ARG A 86 -13.31 2.96 -9.38
C ARG A 86 -12.02 3.22 -8.61
N VAL A 87 -12.17 3.82 -7.42
CA VAL A 87 -11.06 4.10 -6.49
C VAL A 87 -11.33 3.40 -5.16
N LEU A 88 -10.30 2.80 -4.57
CA LEU A 88 -10.34 2.19 -3.24
C LEU A 88 -9.43 2.95 -2.28
N MET A 89 -9.92 3.25 -1.09
CA MET A 89 -9.14 3.90 -0.05
C MET A 89 -9.19 3.11 1.25
N GLN A 90 -8.14 3.21 2.04
CA GLN A 90 -8.14 2.86 3.45
C GLN A 90 -8.11 4.14 4.30
N ASP A 91 -8.43 4.07 5.59
CA ASP A 91 -8.70 5.28 6.38
C ASP A 91 -7.46 6.14 6.69
N PHE A 92 -6.23 5.60 6.73
CA PHE A 92 -5.03 6.44 6.97
C PHE A 92 -4.64 7.33 5.80
N THR A 93 -4.93 6.90 4.58
CA THR A 93 -4.67 7.68 3.35
C THR A 93 -5.95 8.28 2.78
N GLY A 94 -7.09 7.69 3.10
CA GLY A 94 -8.40 8.18 2.65
C GLY A 94 -8.91 9.39 3.43
N VAL A 95 -8.69 9.45 4.76
CA VAL A 95 -9.07 10.63 5.54
C VAL A 95 -8.44 11.91 4.99
N PRO A 96 -7.12 12.00 4.76
CA PRO A 96 -6.55 13.21 4.15
C PRO A 96 -7.08 13.50 2.75
N ALA A 97 -7.39 12.48 1.93
CA ALA A 97 -8.00 12.69 0.62
C ALA A 97 -9.41 13.31 0.74
N VAL A 98 -10.23 12.84 1.67
CA VAL A 98 -11.55 13.45 1.95
C VAL A 98 -11.42 14.85 2.55
N VAL A 99 -10.38 15.11 3.37
CA VAL A 99 -10.05 16.46 3.88
C VAL A 99 -9.75 17.41 2.72
N ASP A 100 -8.96 16.97 1.75
CA ASP A 100 -8.64 17.77 0.57
C ASP A 100 -9.90 18.09 -0.27
N LEU A 101 -10.77 17.08 -0.50
CA LEU A 101 -12.05 17.31 -1.17
C LEU A 101 -12.95 18.30 -0.41
N ALA A 102 -12.98 18.20 0.93
CA ALA A 102 -13.71 19.15 1.77
C ALA A 102 -13.14 20.56 1.66
N ALA A 103 -11.81 20.71 1.70
CA ALA A 103 -11.13 21.99 1.50
C ALA A 103 -11.35 22.55 0.09
N MET A 104 -11.36 21.69 -0.93
CA MET A 104 -11.70 22.09 -2.31
C MET A 104 -13.11 22.64 -2.43
N ARG A 105 -14.10 22.11 -1.69
CA ARG A 105 -15.45 22.68 -1.65
C ARG A 105 -15.46 24.10 -1.10
N ASN A 106 -14.74 24.35 -0.02
CA ASN A 106 -14.57 25.70 0.52
C ASN A 106 -13.87 26.63 -0.47
N ALA A 107 -12.80 26.15 -1.10
CA ALA A 107 -12.07 26.93 -2.12
C ALA A 107 -12.93 27.21 -3.37
N MET A 108 -13.78 26.26 -3.78
CA MET A 108 -14.74 26.45 -4.88
C MET A 108 -15.74 27.58 -4.58
N GLN A 109 -16.29 27.61 -3.36
CA GLN A 109 -17.16 28.71 -2.92
C GLN A 109 -16.41 30.06 -2.88
N ALA A 110 -15.15 30.07 -2.39
CA ALA A 110 -14.32 31.29 -2.38
C ALA A 110 -14.02 31.82 -3.79
N LEU A 111 -13.93 30.95 -4.80
CA LEU A 111 -13.80 31.30 -6.22
C LEU A 111 -15.14 31.70 -6.87
N GLY A 112 -16.26 31.67 -6.12
CA GLY A 112 -17.62 31.97 -6.62
C GLY A 112 -18.27 30.84 -7.41
N GLY A 113 -17.78 29.60 -7.26
CA GLY A 113 -18.32 28.40 -7.89
C GLY A 113 -19.24 27.61 -6.96
N ASP A 114 -19.85 26.55 -7.51
CA ASP A 114 -20.74 25.63 -6.82
C ASP A 114 -19.93 24.50 -6.16
N ALA A 115 -20.01 24.38 -4.83
CA ALA A 115 -19.30 23.36 -4.06
C ALA A 115 -19.67 21.92 -4.47
N GLU A 116 -20.90 21.68 -4.92
CA GLU A 116 -21.35 20.36 -5.34
C GLU A 116 -20.66 19.86 -6.63
N LYS A 117 -20.00 20.73 -7.38
CA LYS A 117 -19.14 20.30 -8.50
C LYS A 117 -17.95 19.43 -8.02
N ILE A 118 -17.56 19.58 -6.74
CA ILE A 118 -16.54 18.74 -6.11
C ILE A 118 -17.18 17.47 -5.56
N ASN A 119 -17.32 16.48 -6.42
CA ASN A 119 -17.83 15.14 -6.13
C ASN A 119 -17.08 14.08 -6.93
N PRO A 120 -16.91 12.86 -6.39
CA PRO A 120 -16.35 11.75 -7.16
C PRO A 120 -17.19 11.44 -8.41
N LEU A 121 -16.54 11.39 -9.57
CA LEU A 121 -17.13 11.04 -10.86
C LEU A 121 -17.07 9.54 -11.16
N VAL A 122 -16.32 8.80 -10.36
CA VAL A 122 -16.24 7.34 -10.35
C VAL A 122 -16.58 6.84 -8.95
N PRO A 123 -17.07 5.59 -8.79
CA PRO A 123 -17.32 5.03 -7.46
C PRO A 123 -16.06 5.03 -6.61
N VAL A 124 -16.20 5.44 -5.36
CA VAL A 124 -15.12 5.46 -4.36
C VAL A 124 -15.59 4.71 -3.13
N ASP A 125 -14.84 3.70 -2.74
CA ASP A 125 -15.07 2.96 -1.50
C ASP A 125 -13.90 3.22 -0.55
N LEU A 126 -14.20 3.69 0.67
CA LEU A 126 -13.23 3.83 1.76
C LEU A 126 -13.52 2.77 2.81
N VAL A 127 -12.51 1.96 3.15
CA VAL A 127 -12.63 0.93 4.19
C VAL A 127 -11.84 1.38 5.42
N ILE A 128 -12.48 1.40 6.58
CA ILE A 128 -11.83 1.71 7.85
C ILE A 128 -11.20 0.43 8.38
N ASP A 129 -9.88 0.32 8.28
CA ASP A 129 -9.14 -0.91 8.59
C ASP A 129 -7.75 -0.69 9.22
N HIS A 130 -7.31 0.55 9.38
CA HIS A 130 -6.00 0.89 9.92
C HIS A 130 -6.04 1.53 11.32
N SER A 131 -7.21 1.66 11.93
CA SER A 131 -7.39 2.38 13.19
C SER A 131 -7.26 1.52 14.43
N VAL A 132 -7.42 0.19 14.34
CA VAL A 132 -7.33 -0.71 15.49
C VAL A 132 -5.88 -0.94 15.92
N ILE A 133 -5.62 -0.77 17.23
CA ILE A 133 -4.33 -1.07 17.88
C ILE A 133 -4.52 -2.25 18.83
N VAL A 134 -3.60 -3.21 18.81
CA VAL A 134 -3.64 -4.41 19.66
C VAL A 134 -3.09 -4.08 21.05
N ASN A 135 -3.88 -3.39 21.87
CA ASN A 135 -3.55 -3.11 23.28
C ASN A 135 -3.83 -4.32 24.16
N PHE A 136 -4.88 -5.06 23.86
CA PHE A 136 -5.31 -6.23 24.62
C PHE A 136 -5.18 -7.50 23.76
N PHE A 137 -4.65 -8.57 24.34
CA PHE A 137 -4.38 -9.84 23.68
C PHE A 137 -4.44 -11.01 24.68
N GLY A 138 -4.37 -12.26 24.20
CA GLY A 138 -4.23 -13.45 25.02
C GLY A 138 -5.48 -13.85 25.84
N ASP A 139 -6.61 -13.18 25.62
CA ASP A 139 -7.89 -13.53 26.26
C ASP A 139 -9.08 -13.30 25.29
N ASN A 140 -10.22 -13.92 25.60
CA ASN A 140 -11.44 -13.83 24.77
C ASN A 140 -12.17 -12.47 24.87
N LYS A 141 -11.74 -11.55 25.76
CA LYS A 141 -12.27 -10.19 25.89
C LYS A 141 -11.43 -9.17 25.11
N ALA A 142 -10.28 -9.58 24.57
CA ALA A 142 -9.33 -8.71 23.90
C ALA A 142 -9.98 -7.93 22.74
N PHE A 143 -10.75 -8.62 21.88
CA PHE A 143 -11.48 -7.99 20.79
C PHE A 143 -12.40 -6.86 21.25
N ALA A 144 -13.26 -7.13 22.23
CA ALA A 144 -14.20 -6.12 22.71
C ALA A 144 -13.51 -4.91 23.34
N LYS A 145 -12.40 -5.12 24.07
CA LYS A 145 -11.60 -4.05 24.67
C LYS A 145 -10.91 -3.20 23.60
N ASN A 146 -10.32 -3.84 22.59
CA ASN A 146 -9.65 -3.12 21.50
C ASN A 146 -10.64 -2.28 20.67
N VAL A 147 -11.87 -2.78 20.42
CA VAL A 147 -12.93 -2.02 19.73
C VAL A 147 -13.32 -0.78 20.52
N VAL A 148 -13.46 -0.87 21.86
CA VAL A 148 -13.77 0.29 22.70
C VAL A 148 -12.68 1.37 22.57
N GLU A 149 -11.41 0.97 22.65
CA GLU A 149 -10.29 1.93 22.51
C GLU A 149 -10.21 2.49 21.07
N GLU A 150 -10.46 1.68 20.05
CA GLU A 150 -10.50 2.13 18.66
C GLU A 150 -11.50 3.27 18.46
N TYR A 151 -12.75 3.10 18.90
CA TYR A 151 -13.78 4.14 18.79
C TYR A 151 -13.45 5.39 19.61
N LYS A 152 -12.96 5.21 20.84
CA LYS A 152 -12.55 6.32 21.70
C LYS A 152 -11.45 7.18 21.07
N GLN A 153 -10.44 6.53 20.50
CA GLN A 153 -9.26 7.21 19.93
C GLN A 153 -9.54 7.85 18.57
N ASN A 154 -10.56 7.39 17.85
CA ASN A 154 -10.78 7.77 16.45
C ASN A 154 -12.15 8.44 16.19
N GLN A 155 -12.87 8.82 17.24
CA GLN A 155 -14.23 9.34 17.12
C GLN A 155 -14.33 10.52 16.13
N GLU A 156 -13.46 11.53 16.24
CA GLU A 156 -13.47 12.72 15.37
C GLU A 156 -13.27 12.34 13.88
N ARG A 157 -12.35 11.38 13.61
CA ARG A 157 -12.13 10.88 12.26
C ARG A 157 -13.36 10.15 11.72
N TYR A 158 -14.03 9.38 12.56
CA TYR A 158 -15.22 8.62 12.17
C TYR A 158 -16.43 9.54 11.93
N GLU A 159 -16.58 10.58 12.73
CA GLU A 159 -17.57 11.64 12.50
C GLU A 159 -17.33 12.33 11.16
N PHE A 160 -16.08 12.69 10.86
CA PHE A 160 -15.69 13.30 9.60
C PHE A 160 -15.97 12.38 8.38
N LEU A 161 -15.58 11.11 8.46
CA LEU A 161 -15.84 10.16 7.38
C LEU A 161 -17.34 9.91 7.17
N LYS A 162 -18.11 9.87 8.24
CA LYS A 162 -19.56 9.72 8.17
C LYS A 162 -20.24 10.94 7.55
N TRP A 163 -19.75 12.16 7.85
CA TRP A 163 -20.14 13.37 7.14
C TRP A 163 -19.80 13.25 5.64
N GLY A 164 -18.59 12.84 5.30
CA GLY A 164 -18.15 12.67 3.90
C GLY A 164 -19.05 11.70 3.12
N GLN A 165 -19.48 10.61 3.73
CA GLN A 165 -20.40 9.65 3.14
C GLN A 165 -21.78 10.26 2.82
N GLN A 166 -22.22 11.26 3.57
CA GLN A 166 -23.48 11.98 3.34
C GLN A 166 -23.29 13.13 2.33
N ALA A 167 -22.16 13.83 2.42
CA ALA A 167 -21.90 15.04 1.62
C ALA A 167 -21.48 14.72 0.18
N PHE A 168 -20.75 13.63 -0.07
CA PHE A 168 -20.28 13.29 -1.41
C PHE A 168 -21.09 12.17 -2.04
N SER A 169 -21.59 12.39 -3.26
CA SER A 169 -22.16 11.33 -4.08
C SER A 169 -21.05 10.40 -4.62
N ASN A 170 -21.38 9.14 -4.92
CA ASN A 170 -20.41 8.10 -5.31
C ASN A 170 -19.30 7.81 -4.30
N PHE A 171 -19.48 8.16 -3.03
CA PHE A 171 -18.56 7.88 -1.95
C PHE A 171 -19.22 7.01 -0.89
N SER A 172 -18.61 5.87 -0.60
CA SER A 172 -19.10 4.91 0.39
C SER A 172 -18.04 4.63 1.44
N VAL A 173 -18.46 4.46 2.68
CA VAL A 173 -17.57 4.09 3.79
C VAL A 173 -17.96 2.71 4.31
N VAL A 174 -17.01 1.77 4.29
CA VAL A 174 -17.12 0.49 4.99
C VAL A 174 -16.66 0.72 6.43
N PRO A 175 -17.53 0.56 7.41
CA PRO A 175 -17.26 0.86 8.82
C PRO A 175 -16.16 -0.01 9.44
N PRO A 176 -15.57 0.43 10.58
CA PRO A 176 -14.57 -0.36 11.30
C PRO A 176 -15.12 -1.72 11.74
N GLY A 177 -14.21 -2.68 11.91
CA GLY A 177 -14.58 -4.04 12.33
C GLY A 177 -15.18 -4.91 11.21
N THR A 178 -15.24 -4.45 9.96
CA THR A 178 -15.73 -5.25 8.82
C THR A 178 -14.62 -6.13 8.24
N GLY A 179 -13.44 -5.59 8.06
CA GLY A 179 -12.28 -6.26 7.48
C GLY A 179 -11.30 -5.27 6.85
N ILE A 180 -10.20 -5.78 6.29
CA ILE A 180 -9.25 -4.93 5.56
C ILE A 180 -9.75 -4.62 4.14
N CYS A 181 -9.34 -3.47 3.64
CA CYS A 181 -9.79 -2.95 2.34
C CYS A 181 -9.54 -3.95 1.19
N HIS A 182 -8.39 -4.63 1.17
CA HIS A 182 -8.04 -5.56 0.08
C HIS A 182 -8.87 -6.83 0.09
N GLN A 183 -9.14 -7.38 1.27
CA GLN A 183 -9.97 -8.59 1.41
C GLN A 183 -11.45 -8.29 1.19
N VAL A 184 -11.97 -7.19 1.75
CA VAL A 184 -13.34 -6.71 1.48
C VAL A 184 -13.52 -6.41 0.00
N ASN A 185 -12.51 -5.83 -0.65
CA ASN A 185 -12.52 -5.61 -2.09
C ASN A 185 -12.58 -6.92 -2.88
N LEU A 186 -11.70 -7.87 -2.58
CA LEU A 186 -11.65 -9.17 -3.25
C LEU A 186 -12.96 -9.96 -3.06
N GLU A 187 -13.49 -10.00 -1.84
CA GLU A 187 -14.64 -10.80 -1.45
C GLU A 187 -15.98 -10.19 -1.88
N TYR A 188 -16.07 -8.84 -1.98
CA TYR A 188 -17.34 -8.16 -2.16
C TYR A 188 -17.33 -7.02 -3.20
N LEU A 189 -16.44 -6.00 -3.09
CA LEU A 189 -16.52 -4.79 -3.90
C LEU A 189 -16.12 -5.02 -5.37
N ALA A 190 -15.10 -5.84 -5.63
CA ALA A 190 -14.63 -6.14 -6.98
C ALA A 190 -15.63 -6.99 -7.76
N GLN A 191 -15.80 -6.66 -9.04
CA GLN A 191 -16.84 -7.26 -9.90
C GLN A 191 -16.28 -8.02 -11.11
N THR A 192 -14.97 -7.98 -11.36
CA THR A 192 -14.26 -8.51 -12.54
C THR A 192 -14.72 -7.88 -13.86
N VAL A 193 -16.01 -7.71 -14.05
CA VAL A 193 -16.60 -6.91 -15.14
C VAL A 193 -17.52 -5.87 -14.52
N TRP A 194 -17.19 -4.60 -14.74
CA TRP A 194 -17.94 -3.47 -14.25
C TRP A 194 -19.04 -3.07 -15.22
N THR A 195 -20.08 -2.42 -14.75
CA THR A 195 -21.15 -1.88 -15.59
C THR A 195 -21.54 -0.47 -15.13
N ARG A 196 -21.82 0.41 -16.10
CA ARG A 196 -22.41 1.73 -15.81
C ARG A 196 -23.41 2.13 -16.86
N LYS A 197 -24.40 2.91 -16.45
CA LYS A 197 -25.32 3.59 -17.38
C LYS A 197 -24.62 4.80 -18.00
N GLN A 198 -24.69 4.91 -19.32
CA GLN A 198 -24.08 6.01 -20.06
C GLN A 198 -25.00 6.50 -21.18
N LYS A 199 -25.18 7.82 -21.29
CA LYS A 199 -25.86 8.45 -22.45
C LYS A 199 -24.92 8.35 -23.65
N MET A 200 -25.35 7.67 -24.70
CA MET A 200 -24.53 7.46 -25.89
C MET A 200 -25.36 7.12 -27.13
N LYS A 201 -24.69 7.04 -28.29
CA LYS A 201 -25.28 6.54 -29.54
C LYS A 201 -24.78 5.12 -29.77
N VAL A 202 -25.70 4.20 -30.07
CA VAL A 202 -25.42 2.80 -30.44
C VAL A 202 -26.08 2.52 -31.77
N GLY A 203 -25.30 2.37 -32.81
CA GLY A 203 -25.82 2.34 -34.19
C GLY A 203 -26.60 3.63 -34.52
N LYS A 204 -27.90 3.51 -34.86
CA LYS A 204 -28.77 4.67 -35.13
C LYS A 204 -29.52 5.17 -33.89
N LYS A 205 -29.50 4.46 -32.76
CA LYS A 205 -30.24 4.80 -31.55
C LYS A 205 -29.44 5.68 -30.61
N LYS A 206 -30.02 6.81 -30.16
CA LYS A 206 -29.49 7.63 -29.06
C LYS A 206 -30.25 7.29 -27.77
N GLY A 207 -29.58 7.15 -26.62
CA GLY A 207 -30.25 6.84 -25.36
C GLY A 207 -29.27 6.56 -24.26
N THR A 208 -29.78 6.11 -23.10
CA THR A 208 -28.99 5.62 -21.98
C THR A 208 -28.87 4.11 -22.11
N PHE A 209 -27.63 3.64 -22.23
CA PHE A 209 -27.30 2.24 -22.35
C PHE A 209 -26.44 1.79 -21.16
N GLU A 210 -26.49 0.50 -20.87
CA GLU A 210 -25.60 -0.09 -19.89
C GLU A 210 -24.34 -0.57 -20.59
N VAL A 211 -23.18 0.01 -20.20
CA VAL A 211 -21.88 -0.31 -20.79
C VAL A 211 -21.16 -1.29 -19.86
N ALA A 212 -20.71 -2.42 -20.41
CA ALA A 212 -19.88 -3.41 -19.72
C ALA A 212 -18.41 -3.27 -20.12
N TYR A 213 -17.51 -3.33 -19.15
CA TYR A 213 -16.06 -3.21 -19.36
C TYR A 213 -15.30 -3.89 -18.22
N PRO A 214 -13.99 -4.20 -18.38
CA PRO A 214 -13.21 -4.79 -17.30
C PRO A 214 -13.24 -3.91 -16.06
N ASP A 215 -13.48 -4.51 -14.90
CA ASP A 215 -13.24 -3.82 -13.62
C ASP A 215 -11.77 -3.45 -13.52
N SER A 216 -11.50 -2.25 -13.07
CA SER A 216 -10.14 -1.75 -12.87
C SER A 216 -10.12 -0.76 -11.72
N LEU A 217 -8.99 -0.71 -11.03
CA LEU A 217 -8.92 -0.08 -9.73
C LEU A 217 -7.60 0.65 -9.54
N VAL A 218 -7.65 1.84 -8.97
CA VAL A 218 -6.50 2.41 -8.27
C VAL A 218 -6.84 2.59 -6.80
N GLY A 219 -5.85 2.44 -5.95
CA GLY A 219 -6.07 2.57 -4.52
C GLY A 219 -4.98 3.34 -3.81
N THR A 220 -5.33 3.98 -2.71
CA THR A 220 -4.40 4.74 -1.87
C THR A 220 -3.51 3.85 -1.00
N ASP A 221 -3.57 2.54 -1.20
CA ASP A 221 -2.72 1.56 -0.53
C ASP A 221 -1.92 0.75 -1.55
N SER A 222 -0.64 0.46 -1.25
CA SER A 222 0.24 -0.28 -2.15
C SER A 222 -0.26 -1.70 -2.45
N HIS A 223 -0.97 -2.34 -1.50
CA HIS A 223 -1.50 -3.70 -1.65
C HIS A 223 -2.86 -3.77 -2.37
N THR A 224 -3.31 -2.68 -2.98
CA THR A 224 -4.44 -2.67 -3.94
C THR A 224 -4.26 -3.76 -5.02
N THR A 225 -3.02 -4.12 -5.31
CA THR A 225 -2.63 -5.16 -6.26
C THR A 225 -3.18 -6.56 -5.94
N MET A 226 -3.66 -6.82 -4.72
CA MET A 226 -4.31 -8.08 -4.35
C MET A 226 -5.48 -8.45 -5.29
N VAL A 227 -6.20 -7.46 -5.76
CA VAL A 227 -7.36 -7.64 -6.65
C VAL A 227 -6.99 -8.24 -8.01
N ASN A 228 -5.72 -8.17 -8.41
CA ASN A 228 -5.26 -8.77 -9.67
C ASN A 228 -5.43 -10.29 -9.69
N GLY A 229 -5.50 -10.94 -8.53
CA GLY A 229 -5.84 -12.36 -8.41
C GLY A 229 -7.26 -12.68 -8.90
N LEU A 230 -8.16 -11.70 -8.92
CA LEU A 230 -9.53 -11.80 -9.44
C LEU A 230 -9.65 -11.25 -10.89
N ALA A 231 -8.54 -11.14 -11.59
CA ALA A 231 -8.44 -10.57 -12.94
C ALA A 231 -8.94 -9.12 -13.05
N VAL A 232 -8.83 -8.35 -11.99
CA VAL A 232 -9.09 -6.90 -11.97
C VAL A 232 -7.75 -6.19 -12.03
N LEU A 233 -7.52 -5.38 -13.06
CA LEU A 233 -6.28 -4.63 -13.18
C LEU A 233 -6.28 -3.48 -12.17
N GLY A 234 -5.39 -3.59 -11.18
CA GLY A 234 -5.33 -2.62 -10.09
C GLY A 234 -3.94 -2.45 -9.49
N TRP A 235 -3.62 -1.23 -9.08
CA TRP A 235 -2.36 -0.90 -8.41
C TRP A 235 -2.50 0.28 -7.42
N GLY A 236 -1.48 0.42 -6.57
CA GLY A 236 -1.38 1.53 -5.62
C GLY A 236 -0.95 2.83 -6.30
N VAL A 237 -1.58 3.93 -5.91
CA VAL A 237 -1.23 5.29 -6.30
C VAL A 237 -1.11 6.17 -5.04
N GLY A 238 -0.58 7.38 -5.19
CA GLY A 238 -0.63 8.38 -4.12
C GLY A 238 -2.04 8.91 -3.89
N GLY A 239 -2.31 9.44 -2.69
CA GLY A 239 -3.60 10.05 -2.35
C GLY A 239 -4.00 11.12 -3.36
N ILE A 240 -3.06 11.97 -3.75
CA ILE A 240 -3.25 13.07 -4.71
C ILE A 240 -3.65 12.56 -6.10
N GLU A 241 -3.03 11.47 -6.57
CA GLU A 241 -3.39 10.85 -7.86
C GLU A 241 -4.79 10.20 -7.78
N ALA A 242 -5.12 9.58 -6.64
CA ALA A 242 -6.44 9.02 -6.40
C ALA A 242 -7.52 10.11 -6.39
N GLU A 243 -7.28 11.23 -5.73
CA GLU A 243 -8.16 12.41 -5.71
C GLU A 243 -8.40 12.95 -7.13
N ALA A 244 -7.35 13.08 -7.93
CA ALA A 244 -7.47 13.49 -9.32
C ALA A 244 -8.29 12.49 -10.17
N ALA A 245 -8.06 11.19 -9.97
CA ALA A 245 -8.83 10.13 -10.63
C ALA A 245 -10.32 10.17 -10.23
N MET A 246 -10.60 10.38 -8.93
CA MET A 246 -11.96 10.58 -8.45
C MET A 246 -12.65 11.75 -9.16
N LEU A 247 -11.93 12.84 -9.40
CA LEU A 247 -12.43 14.05 -10.06
C LEU A 247 -12.33 13.97 -11.60
N GLY A 248 -12.18 12.76 -12.16
CA GLY A 248 -12.29 12.48 -13.59
C GLY A 248 -11.05 12.77 -14.41
N GLN A 249 -9.90 13.05 -13.78
CA GLN A 249 -8.65 13.14 -14.51
C GLN A 249 -8.15 11.73 -14.85
N PRO A 250 -7.58 11.50 -16.05
CA PRO A 250 -6.90 10.25 -16.34
C PRO A 250 -5.58 10.17 -15.57
N LEU A 251 -5.14 8.95 -15.32
CA LEU A 251 -3.79 8.68 -14.85
C LEU A 251 -2.88 8.56 -16.06
N SER A 252 -1.88 9.42 -16.12
CA SER A 252 -0.85 9.34 -17.15
C SER A 252 0.16 8.25 -16.81
N MET A 253 0.47 7.39 -17.77
CA MET A 253 1.47 6.34 -17.59
C MET A 253 2.16 6.02 -18.91
N LEU A 254 3.43 5.63 -18.86
CA LEU A 254 4.09 5.03 -20.01
C LEU A 254 3.53 3.63 -20.24
N LEU A 255 3.47 3.21 -21.51
CA LEU A 255 3.13 1.83 -21.85
C LEU A 255 4.09 0.88 -21.14
N PRO A 256 3.58 -0.02 -20.27
CA PRO A 256 4.43 -0.82 -19.40
C PRO A 256 5.19 -1.90 -20.16
N GLU A 257 6.40 -2.20 -19.71
CA GLU A 257 7.01 -3.49 -19.98
C GLU A 257 6.23 -4.56 -19.19
N VAL A 258 6.03 -5.74 -19.78
CA VAL A 258 5.30 -6.84 -19.13
C VAL A 258 6.19 -8.05 -19.01
N VAL A 259 6.48 -8.47 -17.78
CA VAL A 259 7.25 -9.69 -17.49
C VAL A 259 6.26 -10.85 -17.32
N GLY A 260 6.37 -11.85 -18.18
CA GLY A 260 5.60 -13.08 -18.06
C GLY A 260 6.24 -14.04 -17.06
N PHE A 261 5.46 -14.46 -16.04
CA PHE A 261 5.91 -15.44 -15.06
C PHE A 261 5.18 -16.77 -15.27
N LYS A 262 5.89 -17.74 -15.87
CA LYS A 262 5.31 -19.03 -16.21
C LYS A 262 5.33 -19.97 -15.00
N LEU A 263 4.15 -20.45 -14.61
CA LEU A 263 3.99 -21.46 -13.56
C LEU A 263 3.72 -22.83 -14.17
N LYS A 264 4.41 -23.86 -13.67
CA LYS A 264 4.28 -25.26 -14.07
C LYS A 264 4.10 -26.15 -12.85
N GLY A 265 3.62 -27.37 -13.04
CA GLY A 265 3.49 -28.34 -11.96
C GLY A 265 2.44 -27.95 -10.92
N GLN A 266 2.56 -28.51 -9.71
CA GLN A 266 1.70 -28.25 -8.56
C GLN A 266 2.50 -28.25 -7.27
N LEU A 267 1.99 -27.59 -6.21
CA LEU A 267 2.62 -27.55 -4.90
C LEU A 267 2.65 -28.95 -4.26
N LYS A 268 3.73 -29.28 -3.57
CA LYS A 268 3.86 -30.50 -2.79
C LYS A 268 3.04 -30.45 -1.50
N GLU A 269 2.77 -31.62 -0.93
CA GLU A 269 2.13 -31.72 0.39
C GLU A 269 2.94 -30.94 1.44
N GLY A 270 2.23 -30.21 2.30
CA GLY A 270 2.82 -29.38 3.36
C GLY A 270 3.36 -28.03 2.91
N VAL A 271 3.37 -27.70 1.62
CA VAL A 271 3.76 -26.40 1.07
C VAL A 271 2.52 -25.51 0.94
N THR A 272 2.66 -24.24 1.34
CA THR A 272 1.57 -23.29 1.37
C THR A 272 1.68 -22.21 0.29
N ALA A 273 0.58 -21.48 0.04
CA ALA A 273 0.58 -20.30 -0.81
C ALA A 273 1.58 -19.22 -0.34
N THR A 274 1.84 -19.16 0.97
CA THR A 274 2.85 -18.25 1.53
C THR A 274 4.25 -18.61 1.06
N ASP A 275 4.61 -19.88 1.08
CA ASP A 275 5.91 -20.35 0.60
C ASP A 275 6.10 -20.02 -0.89
N LEU A 276 5.03 -20.17 -1.67
CA LEU A 276 5.02 -19.81 -3.09
C LEU A 276 5.22 -18.31 -3.28
N VAL A 277 4.48 -17.45 -2.58
CA VAL A 277 4.61 -15.99 -2.77
C VAL A 277 5.97 -15.47 -2.32
N LEU A 278 6.56 -16.02 -1.28
CA LEU A 278 7.92 -15.65 -0.85
C LEU A 278 8.96 -16.06 -1.90
N THR A 279 8.80 -17.22 -2.53
CA THR A 279 9.65 -17.70 -3.63
C THR A 279 9.54 -16.78 -4.85
N VAL A 280 8.31 -16.46 -5.27
CA VAL A 280 8.01 -15.53 -6.37
C VAL A 280 8.60 -14.15 -6.10
N THR A 281 8.45 -13.64 -4.87
CA THR A 281 8.98 -12.33 -4.44
C THR A 281 10.50 -12.27 -4.59
N GLN A 282 11.21 -13.29 -4.13
CA GLN A 282 12.66 -13.37 -4.26
C GLN A 282 13.10 -13.40 -5.73
N MET A 283 12.45 -14.23 -6.56
CA MET A 283 12.78 -14.37 -7.98
C MET A 283 12.56 -13.07 -8.75
N LEU A 284 11.41 -12.42 -8.57
CA LEU A 284 11.06 -11.18 -9.26
C LEU A 284 11.91 -9.99 -8.77
N ARG A 285 12.22 -9.93 -7.48
CA ARG A 285 13.13 -8.90 -6.96
C ARG A 285 14.53 -9.02 -7.56
N LYS A 286 15.02 -10.25 -7.70
CA LYS A 286 16.31 -10.55 -8.37
C LYS A 286 16.28 -10.19 -9.87
N GLN A 287 15.13 -10.40 -10.56
CA GLN A 287 14.95 -10.05 -11.98
C GLN A 287 14.94 -8.54 -12.22
N GLY A 288 14.52 -7.74 -11.25
CA GLY A 288 14.43 -6.29 -11.42
C GLY A 288 13.19 -5.87 -12.21
N VAL A 289 12.01 -5.98 -11.59
CA VAL A 289 10.70 -5.69 -12.20
C VAL A 289 10.11 -4.33 -11.80
N VAL A 290 10.93 -3.43 -11.25
CA VAL A 290 10.48 -2.11 -10.80
C VAL A 290 9.84 -1.32 -11.94
N GLY A 291 8.61 -0.86 -11.73
CA GLY A 291 7.84 -0.11 -12.72
C GLY A 291 7.25 -0.94 -13.87
N LYS A 292 7.51 -2.24 -13.92
CA LYS A 292 6.94 -3.16 -14.90
C LYS A 292 5.63 -3.78 -14.41
N PHE A 293 4.83 -4.31 -15.32
CA PHE A 293 3.76 -5.25 -15.00
C PHE A 293 4.34 -6.66 -14.95
N VAL A 294 3.85 -7.47 -14.04
CA VAL A 294 4.08 -8.91 -14.03
C VAL A 294 2.76 -9.61 -14.35
N GLU A 295 2.77 -10.56 -15.27
CA GLU A 295 1.59 -11.35 -15.60
C GLU A 295 1.89 -12.83 -15.46
N PHE A 296 1.08 -13.53 -14.68
CA PHE A 296 1.24 -14.95 -14.42
C PHE A 296 0.49 -15.78 -15.47
N TYR A 297 1.15 -16.82 -15.98
CA TYR A 297 0.60 -17.68 -17.03
C TYR A 297 1.14 -19.11 -16.92
N GLY A 298 0.71 -19.99 -17.80
CA GLY A 298 1.16 -21.38 -17.86
C GLY A 298 0.21 -22.37 -17.18
N PRO A 299 0.49 -23.67 -17.28
CA PRO A 299 -0.41 -24.75 -16.81
C PRO A 299 -0.52 -24.82 -15.28
N GLY A 300 0.47 -24.32 -14.53
CA GLY A 300 0.41 -24.30 -13.06
C GLY A 300 -0.74 -23.45 -12.50
N LEU A 301 -1.29 -22.51 -13.29
CA LEU A 301 -2.45 -21.70 -12.87
C LEU A 301 -3.71 -22.57 -12.61
N ASP A 302 -3.83 -23.72 -13.25
CA ASP A 302 -4.98 -24.61 -13.09
C ASP A 302 -5.01 -25.30 -11.71
N HIS A 303 -3.90 -25.21 -10.95
CA HIS A 303 -3.73 -25.75 -9.60
C HIS A 303 -3.73 -24.69 -8.51
N LEU A 304 -3.99 -23.41 -8.85
CA LEU A 304 -4.02 -22.29 -7.92
C LEU A 304 -5.41 -21.68 -7.84
N SER A 305 -5.96 -21.62 -6.63
CA SER A 305 -7.21 -20.91 -6.36
C SER A 305 -7.05 -19.40 -6.56
N VAL A 306 -8.16 -18.66 -6.65
CA VAL A 306 -8.12 -17.18 -6.64
C VAL A 306 -7.45 -16.66 -5.36
N ALA A 307 -7.64 -17.34 -4.23
CA ALA A 307 -7.00 -16.96 -2.98
C ALA A 307 -5.46 -17.06 -3.06
N ASP A 308 -4.92 -18.11 -3.69
CA ASP A 308 -3.47 -18.25 -3.93
C ASP A 308 -2.96 -17.16 -4.88
N LYS A 309 -3.69 -16.92 -5.97
CA LYS A 309 -3.38 -15.85 -6.95
C LYS A 309 -3.41 -14.45 -6.29
N ALA A 310 -4.39 -14.20 -5.43
CA ALA A 310 -4.51 -12.95 -4.68
C ALA A 310 -3.36 -12.75 -3.69
N THR A 311 -2.90 -13.83 -3.02
CA THR A 311 -1.72 -13.80 -2.15
C THR A 311 -0.48 -13.36 -2.92
N ILE A 312 -0.28 -13.88 -4.14
CA ILE A 312 0.83 -13.49 -5.03
C ILE A 312 0.67 -12.04 -5.50
N GLY A 313 -0.53 -11.65 -5.95
CA GLY A 313 -0.84 -10.30 -6.39
C GLY A 313 -0.65 -9.25 -5.29
N ASN A 314 -0.96 -9.61 -4.04
CA ASN A 314 -0.81 -8.73 -2.88
C ASN A 314 0.64 -8.26 -2.70
N MET A 315 1.62 -9.12 -2.89
CA MET A 315 3.03 -8.80 -2.68
C MET A 315 3.72 -8.15 -3.90
N ALA A 316 2.96 -7.65 -4.88
CA ALA A 316 3.54 -6.92 -6.02
C ALA A 316 4.45 -5.74 -5.59
N PRO A 317 4.10 -4.92 -4.59
CA PRO A 317 5.00 -3.89 -4.08
C PRO A 317 6.31 -4.44 -3.52
N GLU A 318 6.28 -5.59 -2.86
CA GLU A 318 7.46 -6.21 -2.24
C GLU A 318 8.42 -6.76 -3.29
N TYR A 319 7.94 -7.35 -4.38
CA TYR A 319 8.81 -7.71 -5.49
C TYR A 319 9.10 -6.56 -6.47
N GLY A 320 8.46 -5.39 -6.29
CA GLY A 320 8.79 -4.15 -6.98
C GLY A 320 7.99 -3.88 -8.26
N ALA A 321 7.02 -4.73 -8.62
CA ALA A 321 6.19 -4.52 -9.79
C ALA A 321 5.03 -3.55 -9.54
N THR A 322 4.53 -2.93 -10.61
CA THR A 322 3.31 -2.12 -10.54
C THR A 322 2.09 -2.99 -10.22
N CYS A 323 2.01 -4.19 -10.78
CA CYS A 323 0.95 -5.17 -10.49
C CYS A 323 1.45 -6.60 -10.77
N GLY A 324 0.73 -7.59 -10.22
CA GLY A 324 0.94 -9.02 -10.49
C GLY A 324 -0.37 -9.64 -10.98
N PHE A 325 -0.61 -9.61 -12.29
CA PHE A 325 -1.91 -9.86 -12.90
C PHE A 325 -2.14 -11.34 -13.25
N PHE A 326 -3.38 -11.78 -13.06
CA PHE A 326 -3.88 -13.11 -13.45
C PHE A 326 -5.07 -12.96 -14.39
N PRO A 327 -5.19 -13.80 -15.44
CA PRO A 327 -6.33 -13.76 -16.36
C PRO A 327 -7.60 -14.36 -15.71
N VAL A 328 -8.77 -14.04 -16.28
CA VAL A 328 -10.03 -14.71 -15.95
C VAL A 328 -9.95 -16.17 -16.38
N ASP A 329 -10.27 -17.09 -15.50
CA ASP A 329 -10.33 -18.55 -15.76
C ASP A 329 -11.49 -19.22 -15.01
N GLY A 330 -11.49 -20.56 -14.96
CA GLY A 330 -12.50 -21.33 -14.23
C GLY A 330 -12.53 -21.02 -12.73
N GLU A 331 -11.35 -20.91 -12.12
CA GLU A 331 -11.22 -20.59 -10.69
C GLU A 331 -11.79 -19.21 -10.36
N THR A 332 -11.64 -18.23 -11.26
CA THR A 332 -12.25 -16.91 -11.13
C THR A 332 -13.77 -17.01 -11.06
N ILE A 333 -14.39 -17.83 -11.93
CA ILE A 333 -15.84 -18.03 -11.96
C ILE A 333 -16.34 -18.73 -10.70
N ASP A 334 -15.62 -19.73 -10.22
CA ASP A 334 -16.00 -20.47 -9.01
C ASP A 334 -15.83 -19.64 -7.74
N TYR A 335 -14.79 -18.81 -7.69
CA TYR A 335 -14.63 -17.85 -6.60
C TYR A 335 -15.77 -16.82 -6.54
N LEU A 336 -16.19 -16.27 -7.70
CA LEU A 336 -17.32 -15.34 -7.75
C LEU A 336 -18.63 -15.99 -7.25
N LYS A 337 -18.86 -17.26 -7.56
CA LYS A 337 -20.01 -18.02 -7.02
C LYS A 337 -19.89 -18.21 -5.50
N THR A 338 -18.74 -18.69 -5.04
CA THR A 338 -18.46 -18.96 -3.63
C THR A 338 -18.53 -17.70 -2.78
N SER A 339 -17.99 -16.57 -3.26
CA SER A 339 -18.04 -15.28 -2.58
C SER A 339 -19.40 -14.56 -2.70
N GLY A 340 -20.42 -15.26 -3.23
CA GLY A 340 -21.84 -14.82 -3.18
C GLY A 340 -22.25 -13.81 -4.25
N ARG A 341 -21.42 -13.58 -5.31
CA ARG A 341 -21.83 -12.74 -6.45
C ARG A 341 -23.10 -13.34 -7.11
N SER A 342 -23.98 -12.46 -7.60
CA SER A 342 -25.23 -12.90 -8.22
C SER A 342 -24.98 -13.76 -9.47
N SER A 343 -25.87 -14.70 -9.75
CA SER A 343 -25.81 -15.51 -10.98
C SER A 343 -25.77 -14.66 -12.25
N ALA A 344 -26.46 -13.53 -12.25
CA ALA A 344 -26.41 -12.56 -13.36
C ALA A 344 -25.02 -11.97 -13.54
N ARG A 345 -24.32 -11.62 -12.45
CA ARG A 345 -22.92 -11.12 -12.51
C ARG A 345 -21.98 -12.20 -13.01
N VAL A 346 -22.07 -13.41 -12.50
CA VAL A 346 -21.26 -14.56 -12.93
C VAL A 346 -21.46 -14.85 -14.42
N ALA A 347 -22.71 -14.81 -14.90
CA ALA A 347 -23.02 -14.99 -16.31
C ALA A 347 -22.45 -13.86 -17.19
N LEU A 348 -22.52 -12.62 -16.73
CA LEU A 348 -21.95 -11.47 -17.43
C LEU A 348 -20.43 -11.60 -17.54
N VAL A 349 -19.73 -11.90 -16.44
CA VAL A 349 -18.27 -12.07 -16.43
C VAL A 349 -17.86 -13.17 -17.41
N THR A 350 -18.51 -14.31 -17.34
CA THR A 350 -18.21 -15.46 -18.23
C THR A 350 -18.39 -15.11 -19.70
N LYS A 351 -19.54 -14.54 -20.08
CA LYS A 351 -19.82 -14.19 -21.48
C LYS A 351 -18.94 -13.05 -21.99
N TYR A 352 -18.75 -12.01 -21.18
CA TYR A 352 -17.91 -10.87 -21.53
C TYR A 352 -16.46 -11.27 -21.74
N ALA A 353 -15.87 -12.00 -20.78
CA ALA A 353 -14.48 -12.44 -20.88
C ALA A 353 -14.24 -13.32 -22.12
N LYS A 354 -15.16 -14.23 -22.43
CA LYS A 354 -15.09 -15.04 -23.67
C LYS A 354 -15.22 -14.19 -24.93
N ALA A 355 -16.16 -13.24 -24.96
CA ALA A 355 -16.37 -12.36 -26.12
C ALA A 355 -15.18 -11.42 -26.38
N GLN A 356 -14.43 -11.07 -25.34
CA GLN A 356 -13.24 -10.20 -25.41
C GLN A 356 -11.93 -10.95 -25.62
N GLY A 357 -11.90 -12.29 -25.56
CA GLY A 357 -10.65 -13.04 -25.57
C GLY A 357 -9.81 -12.81 -24.29
N LEU A 358 -10.52 -12.59 -23.16
CA LEU A 358 -9.93 -12.43 -21.82
C LEU A 358 -10.05 -13.68 -20.95
N PHE A 359 -10.77 -14.69 -21.42
CA PHE A 359 -10.97 -15.96 -20.71
C PHE A 359 -9.85 -16.93 -21.05
N ARG A 360 -9.05 -17.30 -20.06
CA ARG A 360 -7.96 -18.28 -20.19
C ARG A 360 -8.47 -19.69 -19.94
N THR A 361 -8.01 -20.62 -20.74
CA THR A 361 -8.14 -22.08 -20.54
C THR A 361 -6.75 -22.72 -20.65
N SER A 362 -6.63 -24.00 -20.30
CA SER A 362 -5.38 -24.76 -20.49
C SER A 362 -4.91 -24.82 -21.95
N ALA A 363 -5.83 -24.68 -22.91
CA ALA A 363 -5.54 -24.64 -24.36
C ALA A 363 -5.24 -23.23 -24.89
N SER A 364 -5.32 -22.18 -24.06
CA SER A 364 -5.04 -20.81 -24.49
C SER A 364 -3.56 -20.66 -24.85
N PRO A 365 -3.22 -20.01 -26.00
CA PRO A 365 -1.82 -19.76 -26.34
C PRO A 365 -1.19 -18.80 -25.33
N ASP A 366 0.13 -18.98 -25.07
CA ASP A 366 0.89 -18.07 -24.25
C ASP A 366 0.92 -16.66 -24.87
N PRO A 367 0.67 -15.60 -24.11
CA PRO A 367 0.82 -14.22 -24.60
C PRO A 367 2.28 -13.88 -24.92
N VAL A 368 2.48 -12.78 -25.64
CA VAL A 368 3.81 -12.23 -25.93
C VAL A 368 4.21 -11.28 -24.80
N PHE A 369 5.38 -11.51 -24.21
CA PHE A 369 5.89 -10.71 -23.10
C PHE A 369 7.19 -9.99 -23.49
N THR A 370 7.58 -8.97 -22.71
CA THR A 370 8.89 -8.30 -22.80
C THR A 370 9.99 -9.27 -22.41
N GLU A 371 9.85 -9.91 -21.28
CA GLU A 371 10.75 -10.90 -20.68
C GLU A 371 9.93 -12.04 -20.06
N THR A 372 10.55 -13.19 -19.82
CA THR A 372 9.85 -14.33 -19.20
C THR A 372 10.71 -14.99 -18.13
N LEU A 373 10.04 -15.43 -17.05
CA LEU A 373 10.57 -16.28 -16.00
C LEU A 373 9.75 -17.57 -15.91
N THR A 374 10.31 -18.62 -15.36
CA THR A 374 9.60 -19.90 -15.14
C THR A 374 9.89 -20.42 -13.73
N LEU A 375 8.84 -20.93 -13.07
CA LEU A 375 8.91 -21.64 -11.80
C LEU A 375 8.10 -22.93 -11.91
N ASP A 376 8.71 -24.06 -11.53
CA ASP A 376 7.96 -25.28 -11.23
C ASP A 376 7.47 -25.21 -9.78
N LEU A 377 6.15 -25.33 -9.58
CA LEU A 377 5.55 -25.30 -8.24
C LEU A 377 6.06 -26.44 -7.35
N GLY A 378 6.51 -27.54 -7.96
CA GLY A 378 7.15 -28.65 -7.25
C GLY A 378 8.51 -28.31 -6.63
N ASP A 379 9.15 -27.20 -7.01
CA ASP A 379 10.43 -26.77 -6.44
C ASP A 379 10.27 -25.85 -5.22
N VAL A 380 9.04 -25.43 -4.93
CA VAL A 380 8.74 -24.60 -3.76
C VAL A 380 8.88 -25.43 -2.49
N VAL A 381 9.56 -24.86 -1.48
CA VAL A 381 9.77 -25.49 -0.18
C VAL A 381 9.27 -24.58 0.95
N PRO A 382 8.91 -25.16 2.12
CA PRO A 382 8.51 -24.37 3.29
C PRO A 382 9.57 -23.31 3.61
N SER A 383 9.14 -22.06 3.74
CA SER A 383 10.02 -20.90 3.79
C SER A 383 9.51 -19.82 4.72
N MET A 384 10.42 -18.98 5.17
CA MET A 384 10.14 -17.70 5.79
C MET A 384 10.86 -16.57 5.02
N ALA A 385 10.59 -15.31 5.35
CA ALA A 385 11.38 -14.19 4.85
C ALA A 385 11.79 -13.28 6.00
N GLY A 386 13.07 -12.98 6.10
CA GLY A 386 13.63 -12.15 7.18
C GLY A 386 15.15 -12.24 7.26
N PRO A 387 15.74 -11.60 8.30
CA PRO A 387 15.09 -10.95 9.44
C PRO A 387 14.59 -9.52 9.19
N LYS A 388 14.83 -8.92 8.02
CA LYS A 388 14.56 -7.48 7.80
C LYS A 388 13.75 -7.14 6.57
N ARG A 389 13.63 -8.04 5.58
CA ARG A 389 13.03 -7.72 4.27
C ARG A 389 12.18 -8.87 3.71
N PRO A 390 11.09 -8.54 2.98
CA PRO A 390 10.20 -9.54 2.40
C PRO A 390 10.85 -10.43 1.33
N GLU A 391 11.83 -9.88 0.60
CA GLU A 391 12.57 -10.60 -0.44
C GLU A 391 13.70 -11.48 0.13
N GLY A 392 13.98 -11.38 1.43
CA GLY A 392 14.97 -12.19 2.15
C GLY A 392 14.44 -13.59 2.47
N ARG A 393 13.98 -14.35 1.47
CA ARG A 393 13.46 -15.70 1.67
C ARG A 393 14.57 -16.65 2.16
N VAL A 394 14.24 -17.43 3.17
CA VAL A 394 15.06 -18.48 3.75
C VAL A 394 14.24 -19.75 3.93
N ALA A 395 14.77 -20.90 3.56
CA ALA A 395 14.12 -22.19 3.81
C ALA A 395 13.91 -22.40 5.31
N LEU A 396 12.79 -23.02 5.71
CA LEU A 396 12.47 -23.26 7.12
C LEU A 396 13.62 -23.95 7.89
N SER A 397 14.29 -24.91 7.24
CA SER A 397 15.45 -25.63 7.80
C SER A 397 16.69 -24.77 8.04
N ALA A 398 16.76 -23.59 7.41
CA ALA A 398 17.93 -22.70 7.49
C ALA A 398 17.66 -21.41 8.30
N VAL A 399 16.49 -21.26 8.92
CA VAL A 399 16.12 -20.04 9.66
C VAL A 399 17.03 -19.81 10.85
N ALA A 400 17.28 -20.86 11.65
CA ALA A 400 18.13 -20.77 12.83
C ALA A 400 19.58 -20.39 12.49
N GLU A 401 20.14 -21.03 11.45
CA GLU A 401 21.48 -20.73 10.95
C GLU A 401 21.56 -19.31 10.38
N GLY A 402 20.54 -18.89 9.60
CA GLY A 402 20.45 -17.54 9.06
C GLY A 402 20.37 -16.47 10.15
N PHE A 403 19.62 -16.71 11.24
CA PHE A 403 19.60 -15.82 12.39
C PHE A 403 20.97 -15.72 13.08
N ALA A 404 21.63 -16.86 13.32
CA ALA A 404 22.98 -16.88 13.91
C ALA A 404 23.99 -16.10 13.05
N ALA A 405 23.92 -16.21 11.72
CA ALA A 405 24.74 -15.43 10.81
C ALA A 405 24.42 -13.92 10.92
N ALA A 406 23.13 -13.53 11.02
CA ALA A 406 22.71 -12.15 11.18
C ALA A 406 23.16 -11.54 12.52
N MET A 407 23.22 -12.34 13.60
CA MET A 407 23.77 -11.89 14.89
C MET A 407 25.21 -11.39 14.77
N ALA A 408 26.03 -12.02 13.95
CA ALA A 408 27.42 -11.62 13.71
C ALA A 408 27.51 -10.44 12.73
N SER A 409 26.86 -10.54 11.57
CA SER A 409 27.06 -9.62 10.45
C SER A 409 26.27 -8.31 10.60
N GLU A 410 25.01 -8.41 11.05
CA GLU A 410 24.09 -7.28 11.08
C GLU A 410 23.95 -6.65 12.47
N TYR A 411 23.77 -7.48 13.50
CA TYR A 411 23.55 -7.00 14.87
C TYR A 411 24.83 -6.82 15.69
N LYS A 412 25.97 -7.37 15.22
CA LYS A 412 27.30 -7.29 15.86
C LYS A 412 27.31 -7.80 17.32
N LYS A 413 26.54 -8.86 17.58
CA LYS A 413 26.35 -9.48 18.91
C LYS A 413 26.63 -10.98 18.92
N ALA A 414 27.60 -11.44 18.13
CA ALA A 414 27.97 -12.87 18.07
C ALA A 414 28.45 -13.43 19.40
N THR A 415 29.16 -12.62 20.22
CA THR A 415 29.71 -13.02 21.53
C THR A 415 28.64 -13.26 22.59
N ASP A 416 27.49 -12.64 22.46
CA ASP A 416 26.41 -12.67 23.45
C ASP A 416 25.22 -13.56 23.00
N ALA A 417 25.37 -14.26 21.87
CA ALA A 417 24.27 -14.98 21.21
C ALA A 417 23.54 -16.00 22.10
N ALA A 418 24.27 -16.64 23.05
CA ALA A 418 23.72 -17.62 23.99
C ALA A 418 23.29 -17.03 25.33
N THR A 419 23.48 -15.71 25.56
CA THR A 419 23.20 -15.09 26.85
C THR A 419 21.69 -14.96 27.05
N ARG A 420 21.21 -15.29 28.24
CA ARG A 420 19.82 -15.11 28.63
C ARG A 420 19.73 -14.15 29.83
N PHE A 421 18.69 -13.35 29.81
CA PHE A 421 18.46 -12.28 30.75
C PHE A 421 17.15 -12.50 31.50
N PRO A 422 17.15 -12.49 32.85
CA PRO A 422 15.92 -12.66 33.63
C PRO A 422 14.96 -11.49 33.37
N VAL A 423 13.66 -11.79 33.32
CA VAL A 423 12.61 -10.77 33.19
C VAL A 423 12.05 -10.47 34.58
N GLU A 424 12.13 -9.20 35.00
CA GLU A 424 11.69 -8.76 36.32
C GLU A 424 10.22 -9.13 36.59
N GLY A 425 9.96 -9.78 37.72
CA GLY A 425 8.62 -10.20 38.12
C GLY A 425 8.04 -11.39 37.32
N ARG A 426 8.85 -12.06 36.49
CA ARG A 426 8.48 -13.24 35.73
C ARG A 426 9.33 -14.46 36.07
N ASN A 427 8.81 -15.64 35.78
CA ASN A 427 9.52 -16.92 36.00
C ASN A 427 10.18 -17.44 34.70
N PHE A 428 10.53 -16.57 33.79
CA PHE A 428 11.24 -16.87 32.54
C PHE A 428 12.32 -15.83 32.28
N ASP A 429 13.25 -16.17 31.42
CA ASP A 429 14.31 -15.32 30.90
C ASP A 429 14.10 -15.10 29.38
N LEU A 430 14.74 -14.07 28.84
CA LEU A 430 14.77 -13.77 27.41
C LEU A 430 16.20 -13.83 26.86
N GLY A 431 16.33 -14.29 25.63
CA GLY A 431 17.56 -14.30 24.87
C GLY A 431 17.40 -13.76 23.46
N HIS A 432 18.51 -13.58 22.77
CA HIS A 432 18.48 -13.19 21.37
C HIS A 432 17.74 -14.23 20.51
N GLY A 433 16.86 -13.77 19.63
CA GLY A 433 16.04 -14.63 18.77
C GLY A 433 14.76 -15.16 19.42
N ASP A 434 14.49 -14.84 20.70
CA ASP A 434 13.21 -15.18 21.29
C ASP A 434 12.08 -14.45 20.59
N VAL A 435 11.01 -15.18 20.26
CA VAL A 435 9.84 -14.65 19.59
C VAL A 435 8.96 -13.94 20.62
N VAL A 436 8.98 -12.62 20.60
CA VAL A 436 8.17 -11.80 21.50
C VAL A 436 6.85 -11.33 20.88
N ILE A 437 6.71 -11.43 19.56
CA ILE A 437 5.44 -11.19 18.82
C ILE A 437 5.22 -12.34 17.84
N ALA A 438 4.05 -12.97 17.91
CA ALA A 438 3.56 -13.92 16.92
C ALA A 438 2.16 -13.49 16.46
N ALA A 439 2.04 -13.01 15.23
CA ALA A 439 0.81 -12.41 14.76
C ALA A 439 0.30 -13.06 13.46
N ILE A 440 -0.91 -13.63 13.53
CA ILE A 440 -1.71 -13.93 12.35
C ILE A 440 -2.40 -12.62 11.98
N THR A 441 -1.79 -11.89 11.02
CA THR A 441 -2.22 -10.55 10.62
C THR A 441 -2.97 -10.60 9.28
N SER A 442 -3.78 -9.60 9.04
CA SER A 442 -4.79 -9.58 7.99
C SER A 442 -4.30 -9.34 6.56
N CYS A 443 -3.05 -8.91 6.36
CA CYS A 443 -2.65 -8.27 5.09
C CYS A 443 -2.56 -9.22 3.88
N THR A 444 -1.88 -10.36 3.98
CA THR A 444 -1.57 -11.22 2.82
C THR A 444 -2.32 -12.54 2.84
N ASN A 445 -2.28 -13.21 3.96
CA ASN A 445 -2.63 -14.63 4.05
C ASN A 445 -4.07 -14.91 4.48
N THR A 446 -4.74 -13.99 5.17
CA THR A 446 -6.07 -14.26 5.73
C THR A 446 -7.18 -14.31 4.67
N SER A 447 -6.95 -13.77 3.48
CA SER A 447 -7.82 -13.97 2.32
C SER A 447 -7.78 -15.40 1.76
N ASN A 448 -6.81 -16.20 2.21
CA ASN A 448 -6.66 -17.59 1.79
C ASN A 448 -7.15 -18.54 2.91
N PRO A 449 -8.35 -19.12 2.76
CA PRO A 449 -8.92 -19.99 3.78
C PRO A 449 -8.08 -21.22 4.08
N SER A 450 -7.30 -21.73 3.11
CA SER A 450 -6.50 -22.93 3.28
C SER A 450 -5.45 -22.79 4.37
N VAL A 451 -4.75 -21.64 4.40
CA VAL A 451 -3.69 -21.39 5.41
C VAL A 451 -4.27 -21.04 6.78
N LEU A 452 -5.44 -20.39 6.83
CA LEU A 452 -6.13 -20.10 8.11
C LEU A 452 -6.71 -21.36 8.76
N ILE A 453 -7.36 -22.20 7.96
CA ILE A 453 -7.85 -23.53 8.40
C ILE A 453 -6.66 -24.39 8.80
N GLY A 454 -5.57 -24.34 8.01
CA GLY A 454 -4.32 -25.02 8.35
C GLY A 454 -3.76 -24.60 9.72
N ALA A 455 -3.74 -23.29 10.01
CA ALA A 455 -3.34 -22.78 11.32
C ALA A 455 -4.26 -23.27 12.46
N GLY A 456 -5.58 -23.25 12.25
CA GLY A 456 -6.56 -23.74 13.22
C GLY A 456 -6.42 -25.25 13.48
N LEU A 457 -6.21 -26.06 12.45
CA LEU A 457 -5.99 -27.50 12.58
C LEU A 457 -4.65 -27.80 13.29
N LEU A 458 -3.59 -27.06 12.96
CA LEU A 458 -2.31 -27.16 13.66
C LEU A 458 -2.48 -26.82 15.14
N ALA A 459 -3.20 -25.74 15.46
CA ALA A 459 -3.51 -25.36 16.84
C ALA A 459 -4.31 -26.46 17.58
N ARG A 460 -5.28 -27.10 16.93
CA ARG A 460 -6.04 -28.25 17.44
C ARG A 460 -5.11 -29.40 17.81
N ASN A 461 -4.22 -29.78 16.88
CA ASN A 461 -3.28 -30.87 17.08
C ASN A 461 -2.27 -30.54 18.20
N ALA A 462 -1.78 -29.32 18.26
CA ALA A 462 -0.88 -28.84 19.30
C ALA A 462 -1.55 -28.85 20.69
N ALA A 463 -2.77 -28.33 20.81
CA ALA A 463 -3.54 -28.31 22.05
C ALA A 463 -3.84 -29.74 22.54
N ALA A 464 -4.12 -30.68 21.63
CA ALA A 464 -4.31 -32.09 21.96
C ALA A 464 -3.06 -32.74 22.56
N LYS A 465 -1.86 -32.28 22.15
CA LYS A 465 -0.56 -32.65 22.72
C LYS A 465 -0.21 -31.89 24.00
N GLY A 466 -1.00 -30.86 24.37
CA GLY A 466 -0.76 -30.03 25.56
C GLY A 466 0.19 -28.88 25.35
N LEU A 467 0.48 -28.50 24.10
CA LEU A 467 1.31 -27.33 23.79
C LEU A 467 0.49 -26.02 23.85
N THR A 468 1.12 -24.96 24.35
CA THR A 468 0.61 -23.59 24.32
C THR A 468 1.73 -22.63 23.92
N ALA A 469 1.39 -21.41 23.50
CA ALA A 469 2.39 -20.36 23.24
C ALA A 469 3.24 -20.10 24.48
N LYS A 470 4.52 -19.74 24.28
CA LYS A 470 5.42 -19.40 25.40
C LYS A 470 4.94 -18.12 26.08
N PRO A 471 5.15 -18.00 27.41
CA PRO A 471 4.59 -16.89 28.22
C PRO A 471 5.15 -15.51 27.87
N TRP A 472 6.26 -15.43 27.15
CA TRP A 472 6.85 -14.19 26.67
C TRP A 472 6.35 -13.76 25.29
N VAL A 473 5.54 -14.60 24.60
CA VAL A 473 5.05 -14.32 23.24
C VAL A 473 3.73 -13.58 23.27
N LYS A 474 3.71 -12.37 22.76
CA LYS A 474 2.49 -11.65 22.47
C LYS A 474 1.85 -12.23 21.21
N THR A 475 0.78 -12.99 21.36
CA THR A 475 0.04 -13.64 20.27
C THR A 475 -1.15 -12.79 19.86
N SER A 476 -1.50 -12.81 18.57
CA SER A 476 -2.71 -12.14 18.07
C SER A 476 -3.27 -12.82 16.82
N LEU A 477 -4.60 -12.80 16.70
CA LEU A 477 -5.34 -13.17 15.49
C LEU A 477 -6.16 -11.96 15.04
N ALA A 478 -5.78 -11.34 13.92
CA ALA A 478 -6.49 -10.24 13.29
C ALA A 478 -6.90 -10.63 11.86
N PRO A 479 -8.06 -11.25 11.66
CA PRO A 479 -8.53 -11.68 10.33
C PRO A 479 -8.80 -10.50 9.41
N GLY A 480 -8.64 -10.71 8.10
CA GLY A 480 -8.89 -9.70 7.09
C GLY A 480 -10.38 -9.48 6.76
N SER A 481 -11.28 -10.33 7.24
CA SER A 481 -12.73 -10.11 7.14
C SER A 481 -13.50 -10.90 8.19
N GLN A 482 -14.75 -10.49 8.42
CA GLN A 482 -15.67 -11.24 9.29
C GLN A 482 -16.01 -12.63 8.74
N VAL A 483 -15.82 -12.88 7.45
CA VAL A 483 -16.01 -14.21 6.84
C VAL A 483 -15.02 -15.21 7.43
N VAL A 484 -13.76 -14.79 7.66
CA VAL A 484 -12.73 -15.64 8.29
C VAL A 484 -13.14 -16.02 9.71
N ALA A 485 -13.55 -15.04 10.52
CA ALA A 485 -14.01 -15.30 11.89
C ALA A 485 -15.22 -16.25 11.90
N GLU A 486 -16.14 -16.10 10.93
CA GLU A 486 -17.34 -16.95 10.81
C GLU A 486 -16.97 -18.42 10.53
N TYR A 487 -16.11 -18.71 9.55
CA TYR A 487 -15.78 -20.12 9.26
C TYR A 487 -14.88 -20.74 10.34
N LEU A 488 -14.00 -19.95 10.99
CA LEU A 488 -13.22 -20.44 12.14
C LEU A 488 -14.11 -20.77 13.35
N ALA A 489 -15.11 -19.94 13.63
CA ALA A 489 -16.09 -20.20 14.68
C ALA A 489 -16.96 -21.41 14.39
N ASN A 490 -17.55 -21.49 13.17
CA ASN A 490 -18.44 -22.57 12.77
C ASN A 490 -17.74 -23.94 12.70
N SER A 491 -16.44 -23.96 12.44
CA SER A 491 -15.62 -25.18 12.41
C SER A 491 -15.07 -25.58 13.79
N GLY A 492 -15.24 -24.72 14.81
CA GLY A 492 -14.65 -24.89 16.14
C GLY A 492 -13.15 -24.59 16.21
N LEU A 493 -12.52 -24.21 15.09
CA LEU A 493 -11.07 -23.94 15.04
C LEU A 493 -10.68 -22.68 15.81
N GLN A 494 -11.60 -21.70 15.96
CA GLN A 494 -11.36 -20.55 16.83
C GLN A 494 -11.07 -20.96 18.27
N LEU A 495 -11.85 -21.88 18.82
CA LEU A 495 -11.63 -22.40 20.19
C LEU A 495 -10.27 -23.11 20.33
N ASP A 496 -9.81 -23.78 19.30
CA ASP A 496 -8.50 -24.44 19.30
C ASP A 496 -7.35 -23.41 19.21
N LEU A 497 -7.51 -22.35 18.40
CA LEU A 497 -6.59 -21.21 18.36
C LEU A 497 -6.53 -20.47 19.69
N ASP A 498 -7.68 -20.25 20.34
CA ASP A 498 -7.76 -19.62 21.67
C ASP A 498 -6.97 -20.42 22.73
N LYS A 499 -7.06 -21.78 22.71
CA LYS A 499 -6.32 -22.65 23.62
C LYS A 499 -4.80 -22.51 23.53
N VAL A 500 -4.28 -22.20 22.34
CA VAL A 500 -2.84 -22.00 22.13
C VAL A 500 -2.44 -20.51 22.19
N GLY A 501 -3.37 -19.62 22.56
CA GLY A 501 -3.12 -18.21 22.82
C GLY A 501 -3.48 -17.25 21.67
N PHE A 502 -3.95 -17.72 20.52
CA PHE A 502 -4.32 -16.88 19.37
C PHE A 502 -5.79 -16.44 19.40
N ASN A 503 -6.08 -15.55 20.35
CA ASN A 503 -7.42 -14.95 20.46
C ASN A 503 -7.63 -13.87 19.40
N LEU A 504 -8.90 -13.70 18.98
CA LEU A 504 -9.31 -12.61 18.11
C LEU A 504 -9.07 -11.26 18.80
N VAL A 505 -8.34 -10.35 18.14
CA VAL A 505 -7.99 -9.03 18.70
C VAL A 505 -8.62 -7.85 17.93
N GLY A 506 -9.00 -8.05 16.67
CA GLY A 506 -9.56 -7.01 15.80
C GLY A 506 -9.72 -7.47 14.37
N PHE A 507 -10.33 -6.63 13.54
CA PHE A 507 -10.36 -6.76 12.09
C PHE A 507 -9.67 -5.54 11.49
N GLY A 508 -8.40 -5.68 11.08
CA GLY A 508 -7.64 -4.54 10.59
C GLY A 508 -6.19 -4.86 10.35
N CYS A 509 -5.50 -3.89 9.75
CA CYS A 509 -4.09 -3.97 9.46
C CYS A 509 -3.27 -3.68 10.72
N THR A 510 -2.92 -4.70 11.49
CA THR A 510 -2.26 -4.53 12.80
C THR A 510 -0.74 -4.42 12.70
N THR A 511 -0.03 -5.50 12.42
CA THR A 511 1.44 -5.53 12.47
C THR A 511 2.12 -4.79 11.32
N CYS A 512 1.48 -4.69 10.17
CA CYS A 512 2.05 -4.09 8.95
C CYS A 512 2.37 -2.58 9.09
N ILE A 513 1.73 -1.89 10.03
CA ILE A 513 1.82 -0.42 10.19
C ILE A 513 2.17 0.03 11.61
N GLY A 514 2.61 -0.88 12.47
CA GLY A 514 2.96 -0.56 13.86
C GLY A 514 1.78 -0.61 14.84
N ASN A 515 0.62 -1.12 14.42
CA ASN A 515 -0.55 -1.31 15.29
C ASN A 515 -0.51 -2.61 16.11
N SER A 516 0.66 -3.26 16.18
CA SER A 516 0.85 -4.42 17.07
C SER A 516 0.58 -4.11 18.54
N GLY A 517 0.57 -2.82 18.88
CA GLY A 517 0.48 -2.34 20.26
C GLY A 517 1.77 -2.56 21.05
N PRO A 518 1.85 -2.05 22.28
CA PRO A 518 3.03 -2.19 23.12
C PRO A 518 3.24 -3.66 23.54
N LEU A 519 4.49 -4.04 23.76
CA LEU A 519 4.81 -5.25 24.52
C LEU A 519 4.47 -5.04 26.00
N PRO A 520 4.29 -6.12 26.80
CA PRO A 520 4.26 -5.99 28.25
C PRO A 520 5.49 -5.23 28.75
N ASP A 521 5.29 -4.31 29.70
CA ASP A 521 6.32 -3.36 30.16
C ASP A 521 7.61 -4.07 30.62
N GLU A 522 7.50 -5.17 31.33
CA GLU A 522 8.62 -5.96 31.82
C GLU A 522 9.43 -6.63 30.68
N ILE A 523 8.76 -7.03 29.59
CA ILE A 523 9.41 -7.59 28.41
C ILE A 523 10.11 -6.48 27.63
N SER A 524 9.41 -5.36 27.38
CA SER A 524 9.97 -4.19 26.71
C SER A 524 11.18 -3.66 27.47
N LYS A 525 11.09 -3.54 28.79
CA LYS A 525 12.20 -3.12 29.68
C LYS A 525 13.41 -4.07 29.53
N SER A 526 13.21 -5.38 29.66
CA SER A 526 14.29 -6.36 29.54
C SER A 526 14.98 -6.29 28.16
N ILE A 527 14.20 -6.14 27.07
CA ILE A 527 14.75 -6.01 25.71
C ILE A 527 15.65 -4.76 25.60
N ASN A 528 15.15 -3.61 26.09
CA ASN A 528 15.87 -2.34 25.94
C ASN A 528 17.08 -2.24 26.86
N ASP A 529 16.96 -2.66 28.15
CA ASP A 529 18.05 -2.58 29.14
C ASP A 529 19.22 -3.48 28.75
N HIS A 530 18.98 -4.65 28.18
CA HIS A 530 20.02 -5.62 27.81
C HIS A 530 20.33 -5.64 26.31
N GLY A 531 19.62 -4.82 25.49
CA GLY A 531 19.80 -4.76 24.05
C GLY A 531 19.55 -6.11 23.39
N ILE A 532 18.51 -6.84 23.81
CA ILE A 532 18.14 -8.14 23.27
C ILE A 532 17.64 -7.97 21.84
N ILE A 533 18.11 -8.80 20.93
CA ILE A 533 17.54 -8.90 19.56
C ILE A 533 16.30 -9.79 19.61
N GLY A 534 15.16 -9.19 19.99
CA GLY A 534 13.88 -9.86 19.98
C GLY A 534 13.37 -10.14 18.55
N ALA A 535 12.63 -11.22 18.39
CA ALA A 535 12.06 -11.63 17.10
C ALA A 535 10.54 -11.46 17.05
N ALA A 536 10.03 -11.13 15.85
CA ALA A 536 8.62 -11.22 15.50
C ALA A 536 8.40 -12.19 14.34
N VAL A 537 7.35 -13.00 14.40
CA VAL A 537 6.93 -13.90 13.32
C VAL A 537 5.50 -13.53 12.92
N LEU A 538 5.33 -13.15 11.66
CA LEU A 538 4.13 -12.49 11.16
C LEU A 538 3.61 -13.16 9.89
N SER A 539 2.30 -13.30 9.73
CA SER A 539 1.72 -13.71 8.44
C SER A 539 1.41 -12.53 7.49
N GLY A 540 2.14 -11.45 7.64
CA GLY A 540 2.00 -10.22 6.85
C GLY A 540 2.78 -10.21 5.53
N ASN A 541 2.96 -9.00 4.99
CA ASN A 541 3.71 -8.72 3.74
C ASN A 541 4.97 -7.88 3.97
N ARG A 542 5.12 -7.22 5.10
CA ARG A 542 6.26 -6.36 5.45
C ARG A 542 6.76 -6.66 6.86
N ASN A 543 8.08 -6.68 6.98
CA ASN A 543 8.80 -7.00 8.20
C ASN A 543 9.94 -6.00 8.50
N PHE A 544 9.75 -4.74 8.12
CA PHE A 544 10.77 -3.72 8.32
C PHE A 544 11.01 -3.42 9.81
N GLU A 545 12.27 -3.30 10.20
CA GLU A 545 12.69 -2.90 11.54
C GLU A 545 12.06 -1.55 11.92
N GLY A 546 11.61 -1.42 13.18
CA GLY A 546 10.95 -0.23 13.70
C GLY A 546 9.52 0.00 13.19
N ARG A 547 9.04 -0.81 12.24
CA ARG A 547 7.68 -0.73 11.72
C ARG A 547 6.69 -1.69 12.41
N VAL A 548 7.14 -2.90 12.72
CA VAL A 548 6.32 -3.90 13.43
C VAL A 548 6.15 -3.51 14.89
N SER A 549 7.25 -3.22 15.55
CA SER A 549 7.35 -2.74 16.93
C SER A 549 8.65 -1.96 17.10
N PRO A 550 8.70 -0.94 17.96
CA PRO A 550 9.97 -0.24 18.25
C PRO A 550 10.99 -1.12 19.00
N ASP A 551 10.50 -2.15 19.73
CA ASP A 551 11.33 -3.02 20.57
C ASP A 551 11.88 -4.25 19.85
N VAL A 552 11.43 -4.51 18.60
CA VAL A 552 11.75 -5.76 17.88
C VAL A 552 12.56 -5.47 16.62
N GLN A 553 13.71 -6.12 16.51
CA GLN A 553 14.67 -5.89 15.42
C GLN A 553 14.64 -6.99 14.36
N ALA A 554 14.44 -8.26 14.75
CA ALA A 554 14.43 -9.40 13.86
C ALA A 554 12.98 -9.79 13.49
N ASN A 555 12.54 -9.44 12.31
CA ASN A 555 11.16 -9.65 11.88
C ASN A 555 11.09 -10.66 10.73
N TYR A 556 10.24 -11.68 10.87
CA TYR A 556 10.08 -12.74 9.88
C TYR A 556 8.65 -12.83 9.35
N LEU A 557 8.51 -12.93 8.05
CA LEU A 557 7.25 -13.29 7.40
C LEU A 557 7.13 -14.80 7.30
N ALA A 558 5.97 -15.33 7.61
CA ALA A 558 5.70 -16.77 7.61
C ALA A 558 4.23 -17.06 7.28
N SER A 559 3.92 -18.30 6.92
CA SER A 559 2.53 -18.76 6.83
C SER A 559 1.84 -18.75 8.19
N PRO A 560 0.51 -18.58 8.26
CA PRO A 560 -0.25 -18.66 9.50
C PRO A 560 0.04 -19.92 10.34
N PRO A 561 0.14 -21.14 9.76
CA PRO A 561 0.53 -22.31 10.55
C PRO A 561 1.93 -22.18 11.15
N LEU A 562 2.92 -21.62 10.43
CA LEU A 562 4.26 -21.39 10.96
C LEU A 562 4.29 -20.31 12.03
N VAL A 563 3.44 -19.28 11.95
CA VAL A 563 3.29 -18.29 13.03
C VAL A 563 2.88 -18.98 14.34
N VAL A 564 1.90 -19.88 14.28
CA VAL A 564 1.49 -20.69 15.45
C VAL A 564 2.65 -21.55 15.93
N ALA A 565 3.33 -22.26 15.04
CA ALA A 565 4.45 -23.13 15.38
C ALA A 565 5.58 -22.37 16.09
N TYR A 566 5.97 -21.18 15.62
CA TYR A 566 7.00 -20.37 16.27
C TYR A 566 6.55 -19.77 17.61
N ALA A 567 5.28 -19.50 17.81
CA ALA A 567 4.75 -19.12 19.13
C ALA A 567 4.88 -20.26 20.15
N LEU A 568 4.63 -21.50 19.71
CA LEU A 568 4.80 -22.71 20.53
C LEU A 568 6.28 -22.99 20.84
N ALA A 569 7.16 -22.80 19.86
CA ALA A 569 8.61 -23.01 19.98
C ALA A 569 9.29 -21.90 20.81
N GLY A 570 8.83 -20.66 20.67
CA GLY A 570 9.26 -19.49 21.44
C GLY A 570 10.54 -18.82 20.95
N SER A 571 11.25 -19.35 19.92
CA SER A 571 12.49 -18.75 19.43
C SER A 571 12.76 -19.12 17.96
N VAL A 572 13.34 -18.18 17.19
CA VAL A 572 13.83 -18.40 15.82
C VAL A 572 15.20 -19.08 15.78
N THR A 573 15.83 -19.26 16.94
CA THR A 573 17.09 -20.02 17.06
C THR A 573 16.88 -21.53 16.96
N LYS A 574 15.64 -21.99 17.01
CA LYS A 574 15.29 -23.41 16.83
C LYS A 574 15.05 -23.75 15.37
N ASN A 575 15.63 -24.85 14.92
CA ASN A 575 15.34 -25.42 13.60
C ASN A 575 14.08 -26.30 13.66
N LEU A 576 12.91 -25.72 13.34
CA LEU A 576 11.63 -26.42 13.46
C LEU A 576 11.47 -27.59 12.47
N ALA A 577 12.36 -27.74 11.49
CA ALA A 577 12.37 -28.92 10.60
C ALA A 577 12.80 -30.20 11.33
N VAL A 578 13.65 -30.09 12.36
CA VAL A 578 14.29 -31.23 13.04
C VAL A 578 14.24 -31.17 14.56
N GLU A 579 14.01 -30.00 15.15
CA GLU A 579 13.97 -29.82 16.60
C GLU A 579 12.52 -29.78 17.13
N PRO A 580 12.31 -30.22 18.41
CA PRO A 580 10.97 -30.20 18.98
C PRO A 580 10.49 -28.77 19.31
N LEU A 581 9.21 -28.52 19.10
CA LEU A 581 8.52 -27.28 19.51
C LEU A 581 8.47 -27.14 21.04
N GLY A 582 8.33 -28.27 21.71
CA GLY A 582 8.20 -28.35 23.17
C GLY A 582 7.98 -29.78 23.63
N THR A 583 7.67 -29.95 24.90
CA THR A 583 7.35 -31.23 25.52
C THR A 583 5.84 -31.35 25.66
N GLY A 584 5.29 -32.46 25.22
CA GLY A 584 3.88 -32.79 25.31
C GLY A 584 3.45 -33.11 26.75
N LYS A 585 2.14 -33.21 26.95
CA LYS A 585 1.55 -33.57 28.25
C LYS A 585 1.92 -34.97 28.74
N ASP A 586 2.38 -35.84 27.84
CA ASP A 586 2.90 -37.18 28.08
C ASP A 586 4.39 -37.21 28.40
N GLY A 587 5.08 -36.06 28.41
CA GLY A 587 6.50 -35.92 28.65
C GLY A 587 7.38 -36.10 27.41
N GLU A 588 6.79 -36.47 26.27
CA GLU A 588 7.49 -36.70 25.01
C GLU A 588 7.72 -35.40 24.21
N PRO A 589 8.82 -35.31 23.44
CA PRO A 589 9.07 -34.19 22.55
C PRO A 589 8.06 -34.16 21.39
N VAL A 590 7.50 -32.97 21.10
CA VAL A 590 6.53 -32.76 20.01
C VAL A 590 7.21 -31.99 18.88
N TYR A 591 7.23 -32.56 17.70
CA TYR A 591 7.83 -31.97 16.49
C TYR A 591 6.76 -31.36 15.58
N LEU A 592 7.18 -30.46 14.70
CA LEU A 592 6.27 -29.80 13.75
C LEU A 592 5.48 -30.84 12.91
N LYS A 593 6.12 -31.90 12.43
CA LYS A 593 5.50 -32.98 11.66
C LYS A 593 4.37 -33.70 12.39
N ASP A 594 4.40 -33.74 13.72
CA ASP A 594 3.42 -34.44 14.57
C ASP A 594 2.09 -33.68 14.66
N ILE A 595 2.11 -32.38 14.36
CA ILE A 595 0.96 -31.49 14.47
C ILE A 595 0.56 -30.84 13.15
N TRP A 596 1.34 -30.99 12.08
CA TRP A 596 1.04 -30.40 10.78
C TRP A 596 -0.18 -31.07 10.14
N PRO A 597 -1.22 -30.32 9.72
CA PRO A 597 -2.42 -30.90 9.13
C PRO A 597 -2.17 -31.38 7.70
N THR A 598 -2.89 -32.40 7.26
CA THR A 598 -2.83 -32.87 5.88
C THR A 598 -3.63 -31.95 4.93
N THR A 599 -3.22 -31.87 3.68
CA THR A 599 -3.99 -31.16 2.64
C THR A 599 -5.40 -31.70 2.51
N LYS A 600 -5.60 -33.02 2.71
CA LYS A 600 -6.93 -33.67 2.71
C LYS A 600 -7.82 -33.12 3.80
N ASP A 601 -7.32 -32.96 5.02
CA ASP A 601 -8.09 -32.41 6.14
C ASP A 601 -8.45 -30.94 5.91
N ILE A 602 -7.47 -30.14 5.46
CA ILE A 602 -7.70 -28.73 5.10
C ILE A 602 -8.83 -28.60 4.07
N ASN A 603 -8.75 -29.36 2.97
CA ASN A 603 -9.75 -29.35 1.90
C ASN A 603 -11.13 -29.79 2.37
N ALA A 604 -11.21 -30.77 3.27
CA ALA A 604 -12.47 -31.21 3.86
C ALA A 604 -13.14 -30.09 4.67
N PHE A 605 -12.36 -29.35 5.46
CA PHE A 605 -12.85 -28.20 6.23
C PHE A 605 -13.23 -27.03 5.30
N MET A 606 -12.44 -26.73 4.30
CA MET A 606 -12.76 -25.70 3.30
C MET A 606 -14.11 -25.98 2.65
N LYS A 607 -14.30 -27.18 2.11
CA LYS A 607 -15.54 -27.58 1.45
C LYS A 607 -16.77 -27.47 2.36
N LYS A 608 -16.62 -27.77 3.64
CA LYS A 608 -17.72 -27.79 4.61
C LYS A 608 -18.06 -26.40 5.15
N TYR A 609 -17.09 -25.55 5.39
CA TYR A 609 -17.27 -24.32 6.17
C TYR A 609 -17.09 -23.03 5.36
N VAL A 610 -16.37 -23.05 4.22
CA VAL A 610 -16.22 -21.86 3.36
C VAL A 610 -17.30 -21.89 2.27
N THR A 611 -18.46 -21.32 2.59
CA THR A 611 -19.66 -21.42 1.74
C THR A 611 -20.19 -20.05 1.32
N SER A 612 -20.91 -19.98 0.19
CA SER A 612 -21.50 -18.73 -0.27
C SER A 612 -22.50 -18.12 0.73
N ALA A 613 -23.08 -18.94 1.59
CA ALA A 613 -24.01 -18.50 2.62
C ALA A 613 -23.35 -17.56 3.65
N ILE A 614 -22.12 -17.86 4.08
CA ILE A 614 -21.41 -17.01 5.04
C ILE A 614 -21.00 -15.68 4.41
N PHE A 615 -20.55 -15.67 3.14
CA PHE A 615 -20.24 -14.42 2.43
C PHE A 615 -21.47 -13.54 2.29
N LYS A 616 -22.59 -14.10 1.83
CA LYS A 616 -23.87 -13.36 1.71
C LYS A 616 -24.33 -12.80 3.06
N LYS A 617 -24.21 -13.60 4.13
CA LYS A 617 -24.59 -13.18 5.49
C LYS A 617 -23.73 -12.00 5.97
N ARG A 618 -22.40 -12.10 5.82
CA ARG A 618 -21.47 -11.09 6.36
C ARG A 618 -21.44 -9.80 5.57
N TYR A 619 -21.70 -9.86 4.27
CA TYR A 619 -21.73 -8.69 3.40
C TYR A 619 -23.12 -8.11 3.11
N ALA A 620 -24.19 -8.68 3.70
CA ALA A 620 -25.56 -8.19 3.50
C ALA A 620 -25.74 -6.71 3.82
N ASP A 621 -25.08 -6.24 4.87
CA ASP A 621 -25.20 -4.86 5.41
C ASP A 621 -23.81 -4.19 5.55
N VAL A 622 -22.87 -4.42 4.61
CA VAL A 622 -21.46 -4.01 4.71
C VAL A 622 -21.26 -2.52 5.00
N PHE A 623 -22.14 -1.65 4.53
CA PHE A 623 -22.06 -0.19 4.74
C PHE A 623 -22.82 0.30 5.98
N LYS A 624 -23.55 -0.55 6.67
CA LYS A 624 -24.39 -0.18 7.81
C LYS A 624 -23.64 -0.04 9.11
N GLY A 625 -22.62 -0.88 9.31
CA GLY A 625 -21.76 -0.90 10.50
C GLY A 625 -22.44 -1.42 11.77
N ASP A 626 -21.64 -1.45 12.83
CA ASP A 626 -22.07 -1.85 14.17
C ASP A 626 -22.92 -0.77 14.88
N THR A 627 -23.29 -1.05 16.11
CA THR A 627 -24.09 -0.12 16.93
C THR A 627 -23.34 1.17 17.24
N ASN A 628 -22.00 1.13 17.40
CA ASN A 628 -21.19 2.31 17.70
C ASN A 628 -21.13 3.24 16.49
N TRP A 629 -20.86 2.69 15.29
CA TRP A 629 -20.87 3.45 14.03
C TRP A 629 -22.23 4.13 13.80
N ARG A 630 -23.33 3.40 14.01
CA ARG A 630 -24.69 3.95 13.82
C ARG A 630 -25.06 5.07 14.77
N LYS A 631 -24.53 5.07 15.98
CA LYS A 631 -24.75 6.15 16.98
C LYS A 631 -24.00 7.44 16.69
N ILE A 632 -22.99 7.43 15.85
CA ILE A 632 -22.27 8.65 15.47
C ILE A 632 -23.24 9.61 14.77
N LYS A 633 -23.33 10.84 15.30
CA LYS A 633 -24.18 11.91 14.78
C LYS A 633 -23.35 12.82 13.88
N THR A 634 -23.93 13.21 12.76
CA THR A 634 -23.33 14.15 11.83
C THR A 634 -24.36 15.18 11.39
N VAL A 635 -23.91 16.36 10.96
CA VAL A 635 -24.78 17.41 10.41
C VAL A 635 -24.64 17.36 8.90
N GLU A 636 -25.78 17.22 8.20
CA GLU A 636 -25.79 17.32 6.75
C GLU A 636 -25.45 18.75 6.31
N SER A 637 -24.44 18.89 5.47
CA SER A 637 -24.00 20.19 4.93
C SER A 637 -23.15 19.96 3.67
N GLU A 638 -23.20 20.89 2.74
CA GLU A 638 -22.41 20.87 1.50
C GLU A 638 -20.92 21.01 1.78
N THR A 639 -20.55 21.85 2.76
CA THR A 639 -19.17 22.05 3.22
C THR A 639 -19.00 21.57 4.65
N TYR A 640 -17.80 21.05 4.95
CA TYR A 640 -17.50 20.62 6.31
C TYR A 640 -17.38 21.80 7.27
N ARG A 641 -17.94 21.66 8.46
CA ARG A 641 -17.80 22.65 9.55
C ARG A 641 -16.51 22.36 10.31
N TRP A 642 -15.42 23.03 9.93
CA TRP A 642 -14.12 22.87 10.53
C TRP A 642 -14.15 23.28 12.01
N ASN A 643 -13.69 22.38 12.87
CA ASN A 643 -13.48 22.65 14.29
C ASN A 643 -12.01 23.01 14.50
N MET A 644 -11.73 24.29 14.76
CA MET A 644 -10.36 24.80 14.93
C MET A 644 -9.63 24.22 16.15
N SER A 645 -10.36 23.65 17.13
CA SER A 645 -9.77 22.95 18.28
C SER A 645 -9.50 21.46 18.02
N SER A 646 -9.93 20.92 16.89
CA SER A 646 -9.67 19.51 16.55
C SER A 646 -8.18 19.27 16.37
N THR A 647 -7.67 18.20 16.94
CA THR A 647 -6.30 17.74 16.72
C THR A 647 -6.21 16.56 15.76
N TYR A 648 -7.34 16.17 15.13
CA TYR A 648 -7.44 15.11 14.14
C TYR A 648 -7.78 15.57 12.73
N VAL A 649 -8.65 16.60 12.60
CA VAL A 649 -9.14 17.08 11.30
C VAL A 649 -9.07 18.59 11.27
N GLN A 650 -8.23 19.13 10.37
CA GLN A 650 -8.02 20.57 10.19
C GLN A 650 -8.12 20.96 8.73
N ASN A 651 -8.58 22.20 8.47
CA ASN A 651 -8.58 22.74 7.11
C ASN A 651 -7.14 22.99 6.63
N PRO A 652 -6.66 22.31 5.58
CA PRO A 652 -5.30 22.51 5.11
C PRO A 652 -5.15 23.83 4.33
N PRO A 653 -4.00 24.50 4.40
CA PRO A 653 -3.80 25.82 3.80
C PRO A 653 -3.51 25.80 2.30
N TYR A 654 -3.71 24.66 1.61
CA TYR A 654 -3.29 24.49 0.21
C TYR A 654 -3.93 25.50 -0.74
N PHE A 655 -5.18 25.91 -0.49
CA PHE A 655 -5.96 26.77 -1.36
C PHE A 655 -6.10 28.21 -0.84
N GLU A 656 -5.39 28.57 0.22
CA GLU A 656 -5.41 29.93 0.75
C GLU A 656 -4.86 30.91 -0.28
N GLY A 657 -5.59 32.00 -0.53
CA GLY A 657 -5.20 33.03 -1.51
C GLY A 657 -5.19 32.55 -2.97
N MET A 658 -5.77 31.39 -3.27
CA MET A 658 -5.81 30.86 -4.62
C MET A 658 -6.59 31.77 -5.56
N LYS A 659 -5.98 32.11 -6.71
CA LYS A 659 -6.59 32.91 -7.77
C LYS A 659 -7.17 32.01 -8.88
N LYS A 660 -8.10 32.55 -9.68
CA LYS A 660 -8.66 31.84 -10.86
C LYS A 660 -7.57 31.49 -11.89
N GLU A 661 -6.65 32.44 -12.11
CA GLU A 661 -5.49 32.21 -12.99
C GLU A 661 -4.27 31.76 -12.19
N PRO A 662 -3.47 30.81 -12.68
CA PRO A 662 -2.23 30.42 -12.04
C PRO A 662 -1.17 31.51 -12.10
N GLU A 663 -0.32 31.56 -11.08
CA GLU A 663 0.85 32.45 -11.09
C GLU A 663 1.92 31.89 -12.06
N PRO A 664 2.71 32.75 -12.72
CA PRO A 664 3.79 32.31 -13.59
C PRO A 664 4.82 31.46 -12.84
N ILE A 665 5.39 30.46 -13.51
CA ILE A 665 6.54 29.74 -12.98
C ILE A 665 7.75 30.67 -12.97
N VAL A 666 8.45 30.71 -11.85
CA VAL A 666 9.66 31.49 -11.65
C VAL A 666 10.83 30.59 -11.25
N ASP A 667 12.06 31.02 -11.53
CA ASP A 667 13.26 30.34 -11.05
C ASP A 667 13.28 30.28 -9.52
N VAL A 668 13.90 29.25 -8.96
CA VAL A 668 14.12 29.16 -7.52
C VAL A 668 15.43 29.88 -7.21
N VAL A 669 15.36 31.00 -6.53
CA VAL A 669 16.52 31.87 -6.32
C VAL A 669 16.95 31.86 -4.85
N ASP A 670 18.26 31.74 -4.62
CA ASP A 670 18.89 31.79 -3.29
C ASP A 670 18.28 30.86 -2.23
N ALA A 671 17.84 29.68 -2.66
CA ALA A 671 17.28 28.68 -1.75
C ALA A 671 18.35 28.18 -0.77
N ARG A 672 17.94 27.92 0.46
CA ARG A 672 18.78 27.24 1.47
C ARG A 672 18.51 25.71 1.44
N ILE A 673 19.52 24.96 1.81
CA ILE A 673 19.44 23.51 1.92
C ILE A 673 18.85 23.15 3.28
N LEU A 674 17.65 22.56 3.27
CA LEU A 674 16.98 22.11 4.51
C LEU A 674 17.60 20.83 5.04
N ALA A 675 17.96 19.92 4.15
CA ALA A 675 18.56 18.63 4.52
C ALA A 675 19.34 18.02 3.36
N VAL A 676 20.35 17.21 3.71
CA VAL A 676 21.13 16.37 2.79
C VAL A 676 21.02 14.93 3.28
N PHE A 677 20.33 14.09 2.52
CA PHE A 677 20.07 12.69 2.87
C PHE A 677 20.89 11.72 2.02
N GLY A 678 21.08 10.51 2.52
CA GLY A 678 21.70 9.40 1.79
C GLY A 678 20.73 8.68 0.86
N ASP A 679 21.12 7.46 0.46
CA ASP A 679 20.32 6.56 -0.39
C ASP A 679 19.15 5.94 0.36
N LYS A 680 18.14 5.49 -0.42
CA LYS A 680 17.00 4.69 0.07
C LYS A 680 16.18 5.35 1.18
N ILE A 681 16.05 6.66 1.10
CA ILE A 681 15.12 7.40 1.97
C ILE A 681 13.70 6.96 1.62
N THR A 682 13.04 6.32 2.58
CA THR A 682 11.68 5.81 2.40
C THR A 682 10.64 6.87 2.68
N THR A 683 9.42 6.64 2.23
CA THR A 683 8.27 7.49 2.60
C THR A 683 8.01 7.48 4.12
N ASP A 684 8.41 6.42 4.85
CA ASP A 684 8.39 6.36 6.31
C ASP A 684 9.42 7.30 6.97
N HIS A 685 10.57 7.50 6.34
CA HIS A 685 11.56 8.50 6.79
C HIS A 685 11.03 9.92 6.59
N ILE A 686 10.33 10.18 5.48
CA ILE A 686 9.80 11.51 5.15
C ILE A 686 8.54 11.82 5.96
N SER A 687 7.60 10.89 6.03
CA SER A 687 6.32 11.05 6.74
C SER A 687 6.02 9.81 7.59
N PRO A 688 6.41 9.80 8.87
CA PRO A 688 6.22 8.66 9.75
C PRO A 688 4.74 8.37 10.01
N ALA A 689 4.43 7.10 10.34
CA ALA A 689 3.10 6.65 10.72
C ALA A 689 2.97 6.28 12.20
N GLY A 690 4.09 5.98 12.86
CA GLY A 690 4.15 5.44 14.22
C GLY A 690 3.87 6.46 15.33
N ALA A 691 4.25 6.07 16.55
CA ALA A 691 4.01 6.86 17.76
C ALA A 691 4.63 8.26 17.72
N ILE A 692 3.95 9.21 18.35
CA ILE A 692 4.38 10.60 18.48
C ILE A 692 5.12 10.78 19.81
N LYS A 693 6.41 11.15 19.77
CA LYS A 693 7.19 11.42 20.97
C LYS A 693 6.79 12.73 21.60
N LEU A 694 6.70 12.77 22.94
CA LEU A 694 6.37 13.97 23.71
C LEU A 694 7.29 15.17 23.40
N THR A 695 8.59 14.89 23.23
CA THR A 695 9.61 15.93 22.98
C THR A 695 9.68 16.40 21.53
N SER A 696 8.97 15.74 20.61
CA SER A 696 8.94 16.13 19.19
C SER A 696 8.12 17.40 18.97
N PRO A 697 8.32 18.15 17.87
CA PRO A 697 7.47 19.29 17.53
C PRO A 697 5.97 18.94 17.50
N ALA A 698 5.61 17.77 16.99
CA ALA A 698 4.21 17.29 17.00
C ALA A 698 3.70 17.00 18.41
N GLY A 699 4.53 16.40 19.28
CA GLY A 699 4.17 16.15 20.68
C GLY A 699 3.97 17.43 21.48
N LYS A 700 4.82 18.43 21.26
CA LYS A 700 4.67 19.78 21.85
C LYS A 700 3.35 20.42 21.42
N TYR A 701 3.07 20.42 20.10
CA TYR A 701 1.81 20.93 19.54
C TYR A 701 0.58 20.24 20.18
N LEU A 702 0.59 18.92 20.31
CA LEU A 702 -0.52 18.19 20.94
C LEU A 702 -0.66 18.54 22.44
N SER A 703 0.46 18.69 23.15
CA SER A 703 0.45 19.09 24.57
C SER A 703 -0.08 20.51 24.76
N GLU A 704 0.28 21.45 23.90
CA GLU A 704 -0.26 22.81 23.85
C GLU A 704 -1.77 22.83 23.62
N HIS A 705 -2.29 21.86 22.85
CA HIS A 705 -3.73 21.63 22.65
C HIS A 705 -4.35 20.73 23.72
N GLN A 706 -3.69 20.56 24.87
CA GLN A 706 -4.16 19.83 26.06
C GLN A 706 -4.45 18.34 25.81
N VAL A 707 -3.86 17.74 24.76
CA VAL A 707 -3.89 16.30 24.55
C VAL A 707 -2.88 15.64 25.48
N ARG A 708 -3.33 14.66 26.26
CA ARG A 708 -2.43 13.91 27.16
C ARG A 708 -1.50 13.01 26.36
N PRO A 709 -0.26 12.73 26.77
CA PRO A 709 0.65 11.83 26.06
C PRO A 709 0.07 10.44 25.78
N ALA A 710 -0.72 9.90 26.69
CA ALA A 710 -1.42 8.62 26.50
C ALA A 710 -2.49 8.65 25.38
N ASP A 711 -2.98 9.84 25.01
CA ASP A 711 -4.00 10.07 23.99
C ASP A 711 -3.40 10.63 22.68
N PHE A 712 -2.07 10.72 22.55
CA PHE A 712 -1.42 11.20 21.32
C PHE A 712 -1.77 10.35 20.11
N ASN A 713 -2.03 9.05 20.31
CA ASN A 713 -2.20 8.11 19.25
C ASN A 713 -0.92 8.09 18.36
N GLN A 714 -1.05 8.04 17.06
CA GLN A 714 0.10 7.98 16.15
C GLN A 714 -0.08 8.93 14.95
N TYR A 715 1.01 9.24 14.25
CA TYR A 715 0.97 10.08 13.05
C TYR A 715 -0.04 9.57 12.01
N GLY A 716 -0.15 8.26 11.83
CA GLY A 716 -1.09 7.64 10.89
C GLY A 716 -2.54 8.06 11.12
N THR A 717 -2.97 8.13 12.38
CA THR A 717 -4.33 8.51 12.76
C THR A 717 -4.59 10.03 12.66
N ARG A 718 -3.54 10.84 12.61
CA ARG A 718 -3.63 12.32 12.58
C ARG A 718 -3.38 12.92 11.20
N ARG A 719 -3.38 12.12 10.15
CA ARG A 719 -3.15 12.57 8.76
C ARG A 719 -4.20 13.55 8.24
N GLY A 720 -5.35 13.69 8.89
CA GLY A 720 -6.33 14.73 8.62
C GLY A 720 -5.95 16.11 9.21
N ASN A 721 -4.87 16.19 9.97
CA ASN A 721 -4.39 17.43 10.58
C ASN A 721 -3.00 17.80 10.04
N HIS A 722 -2.95 18.79 9.16
CA HIS A 722 -1.70 19.26 8.53
C HIS A 722 -0.69 19.80 9.54
N GLU A 723 -1.14 20.37 10.66
CA GLU A 723 -0.26 20.92 11.72
C GLU A 723 0.56 19.82 12.40
N VAL A 724 -0.05 18.67 12.68
CA VAL A 724 0.66 17.50 13.22
C VAL A 724 1.59 16.91 12.17
N MET A 725 1.09 16.77 10.92
CA MET A 725 1.83 16.07 9.88
C MET A 725 3.04 16.84 9.37
N MET A 726 2.96 18.18 9.23
CA MET A 726 4.13 18.96 8.84
C MET A 726 5.22 18.96 9.93
N ARG A 727 4.83 18.91 11.21
CA ARG A 727 5.75 18.76 12.35
C ARG A 727 6.41 17.37 12.41
N GLY A 728 5.76 16.36 11.82
CA GLY A 728 6.28 15.01 11.67
C GLY A 728 7.14 14.81 10.40
N THR A 729 7.10 15.75 9.46
CA THR A 729 7.86 15.62 8.21
C THR A 729 9.35 15.62 8.47
N PHE A 730 10.04 14.57 8.00
CA PHE A 730 11.46 14.29 8.29
C PHE A 730 11.79 14.08 9.78
N ALA A 731 10.81 13.81 10.63
CA ALA A 731 11.02 13.58 12.07
C ALA A 731 11.22 12.10 12.43
N ASN A 732 11.48 11.23 11.46
CA ASN A 732 11.77 9.81 11.73
C ASN A 732 13.01 9.66 12.58
N ILE A 733 12.95 8.77 13.59
CA ILE A 733 14.04 8.56 14.57
C ILE A 733 15.30 7.93 13.99
N ARG A 734 15.24 7.36 12.78
CA ARG A 734 16.36 6.70 12.08
C ARG A 734 16.91 7.51 10.90
N ILE A 735 16.30 8.65 10.57
CA ILE A 735 16.78 9.47 9.46
C ILE A 735 18.12 10.11 9.83
N LYS A 736 19.03 10.18 8.87
CA LYS A 736 20.36 10.78 9.03
C LYS A 736 20.52 11.94 8.06
N ASN A 737 20.80 13.12 8.60
CA ASN A 737 21.09 14.30 7.81
C ASN A 737 22.59 14.56 7.76
N PHE A 738 23.20 14.45 6.58
CA PHE A 738 24.64 14.57 6.37
C PHE A 738 25.19 15.97 6.66
N MET A 739 24.34 17.00 6.74
CA MET A 739 24.74 18.33 7.22
C MET A 739 25.24 18.33 8.68
N LEU A 740 24.90 17.28 9.45
CA LEU A 740 25.28 17.14 10.86
C LEU A 740 26.47 16.19 11.06
N LYS A 741 27.15 15.80 9.98
CA LYS A 741 28.33 14.90 10.10
C LYS A 741 29.40 15.54 10.97
N GLY A 742 29.73 14.90 12.08
CA GLY A 742 30.77 15.32 13.01
C GLY A 742 32.18 15.11 12.44
N ALA A 743 33.19 15.70 13.10
CA ALA A 743 34.59 15.52 12.75
C ALA A 743 35.05 14.05 12.91
N ASP A 744 34.38 13.28 13.78
CA ASP A 744 34.56 11.84 14.00
C ASP A 744 33.89 10.97 12.94
N GLY A 745 33.20 11.59 11.96
CA GLY A 745 32.44 10.91 10.89
C GLY A 745 31.06 10.46 11.31
N ASN A 746 30.66 10.57 12.57
CA ASN A 746 29.33 10.21 13.05
C ASN A 746 28.27 11.19 12.57
N ILE A 747 27.07 10.66 12.27
CA ILE A 747 25.90 11.42 11.88
C ILE A 747 24.79 11.08 12.86
N PRO A 748 24.26 12.05 13.63
CA PRO A 748 23.17 11.79 14.55
C PRO A 748 21.92 11.32 13.82
N GLU A 749 21.21 10.40 14.43
CA GLU A 749 19.90 9.95 13.97
C GLU A 749 18.80 10.90 14.47
N GLY A 750 17.73 11.04 13.69
CA GLY A 750 16.58 11.86 14.02
C GLY A 750 16.42 13.07 13.10
N GLY A 751 15.27 13.73 13.22
CA GLY A 751 14.84 14.85 12.36
C GLY A 751 15.52 16.18 12.70
N LEU A 752 16.85 16.21 12.67
CA LEU A 752 17.65 17.38 12.99
C LEU A 752 18.32 17.98 11.75
N THR A 753 18.59 19.28 11.79
CA THR A 753 19.34 20.03 10.76
C THR A 753 20.06 21.23 11.37
N LYS A 754 20.70 22.04 10.52
CA LYS A 754 21.27 23.34 10.88
C LYS A 754 20.56 24.44 10.12
N HIS A 755 20.28 25.53 10.81
CA HIS A 755 19.85 26.77 10.17
C HIS A 755 21.06 27.59 9.73
N TRP A 756 21.04 28.15 8.54
CA TRP A 756 22.11 29.01 8.02
C TRP A 756 21.58 30.41 7.75
N PRO A 757 22.39 31.51 8.02
CA PRO A 757 23.87 31.49 8.17
C PRO A 757 24.39 31.23 9.60
N ASP A 758 23.56 31.16 10.62
CA ASP A 758 24.00 31.05 12.01
C ASP A 758 24.58 29.67 12.39
N GLY A 759 24.29 28.62 11.61
CA GLY A 759 24.79 27.25 11.83
C GLY A 759 24.17 26.56 13.05
N GLU A 760 23.06 27.08 13.57
CA GLU A 760 22.42 26.63 14.79
C GLU A 760 21.71 25.28 14.59
N PRO A 761 21.98 24.23 15.37
CA PRO A 761 21.29 22.96 15.23
C PRO A 761 19.88 23.03 15.83
N MET A 762 18.91 22.50 15.09
CA MET A 762 17.51 22.45 15.54
C MET A 762 16.74 21.33 14.83
N THR A 763 15.47 21.16 15.15
CA THR A 763 14.63 20.23 14.39
C THR A 763 14.41 20.72 12.95
N ILE A 764 14.21 19.80 12.00
CA ILE A 764 13.94 20.19 10.61
C ILE A 764 12.69 21.08 10.52
N TYR A 765 11.68 20.80 11.34
CA TYR A 765 10.47 21.63 11.41
C TYR A 765 10.79 23.07 11.88
N ASP A 766 11.52 23.24 12.98
CA ASP A 766 11.83 24.57 13.51
C ASP A 766 12.67 25.38 12.53
N ALA A 767 13.67 24.73 11.87
CA ALA A 767 14.46 25.38 10.82
C ALA A 767 13.60 25.82 9.64
N ALA A 768 12.70 24.94 9.17
CA ALA A 768 11.79 25.27 8.07
C ALA A 768 10.89 26.48 8.41
N MET A 769 10.36 26.55 9.64
CA MET A 769 9.54 27.68 10.08
C MET A 769 10.35 29.00 10.18
N LYS A 770 11.60 28.91 10.61
CA LYS A 770 12.51 30.06 10.67
C LYS A 770 12.78 30.59 9.26
N TYR A 771 13.14 29.71 8.30
CA TYR A 771 13.34 30.11 6.90
C TYR A 771 12.07 30.67 6.24
N GLN A 772 10.88 30.11 6.57
CA GLN A 772 9.62 30.66 6.06
C GLN A 772 9.35 32.09 6.58
N ALA A 773 9.63 32.35 7.87
CA ALA A 773 9.53 33.68 8.44
C ALA A 773 10.52 34.67 7.76
N GLU A 774 11.69 34.19 7.35
CA GLU A 774 12.71 34.93 6.58
C GLU A 774 12.37 35.02 5.07
N LYS A 775 11.30 34.34 4.60
CA LYS A 775 10.90 34.24 3.19
C LYS A 775 11.95 33.60 2.28
N VAL A 776 12.76 32.70 2.82
CA VAL A 776 13.81 31.98 2.10
C VAL A 776 13.26 30.68 1.55
N PRO A 777 13.33 30.41 0.23
CA PRO A 777 12.92 29.13 -0.35
C PRO A 777 13.88 28.02 0.07
N LEU A 778 13.38 26.77 0.09
CA LEU A 778 14.14 25.62 0.55
C LEU A 778 14.29 24.57 -0.54
N VAL A 779 15.41 23.82 -0.48
CA VAL A 779 15.66 22.61 -1.28
C VAL A 779 16.14 21.48 -0.38
N VAL A 780 15.90 20.24 -0.83
CA VAL A 780 16.38 19.02 -0.19
C VAL A 780 17.25 18.25 -1.17
N PHE A 781 18.40 17.77 -0.72
CA PHE A 781 19.25 16.86 -1.48
C PHE A 781 19.16 15.44 -0.93
N ALA A 782 19.25 14.44 -1.82
CA ALA A 782 19.23 13.03 -1.43
C ALA A 782 20.04 12.15 -2.40
N GLY A 783 20.23 10.90 -2.03
CA GLY A 783 20.89 9.89 -2.86
C GLY A 783 19.92 9.15 -3.80
N ALA A 784 20.19 7.88 -4.04
CA ALA A 784 19.40 7.01 -4.91
C ALA A 784 18.11 6.50 -4.23
N GLU A 785 17.09 6.17 -5.03
CA GLU A 785 15.81 5.57 -4.62
C GLU A 785 15.03 6.43 -3.57
N TYR A 786 15.01 7.76 -3.76
CA TYR A 786 14.30 8.66 -2.84
C TYR A 786 12.78 8.46 -2.90
N GLY A 787 12.15 8.30 -1.74
CA GLY A 787 10.71 8.09 -1.60
C GLY A 787 10.26 6.65 -1.78
N ASN A 788 11.17 5.68 -1.62
CA ASN A 788 10.85 4.25 -1.66
C ASN A 788 9.88 3.85 -0.53
N GLY A 789 9.10 2.80 -0.72
CA GLY A 789 8.17 2.26 0.28
C GLY A 789 6.71 2.43 -0.04
N SER A 790 5.86 2.67 0.97
CA SER A 790 4.42 2.82 0.77
C SER A 790 4.05 4.15 0.11
N SER A 791 2.96 4.15 -0.66
CA SER A 791 2.43 5.37 -1.26
C SER A 791 1.89 6.30 -0.17
N ARG A 792 2.60 7.40 0.11
CA ARG A 792 2.21 8.41 1.09
C ARG A 792 2.25 9.79 0.46
N ASP A 793 1.09 10.36 0.23
CA ASP A 793 0.92 11.74 -0.23
C ASP A 793 1.51 12.75 0.77
N TRP A 794 1.41 12.48 2.08
CA TRP A 794 1.99 13.32 3.12
C TRP A 794 3.51 13.46 3.02
N ALA A 795 4.22 12.53 2.39
CA ALA A 795 5.63 12.72 2.09
C ALA A 795 5.87 13.90 1.13
N ALA A 796 4.93 14.19 0.23
CA ALA A 796 4.98 15.37 -0.64
C ALA A 796 4.27 16.59 -0.03
N LYS A 797 3.09 16.39 0.58
CA LYS A 797 2.33 17.46 1.28
C LYS A 797 3.16 18.12 2.37
N GLY A 798 3.78 17.33 3.25
CA GLY A 798 4.64 17.83 4.32
C GLY A 798 5.87 18.55 3.76
N THR A 799 6.52 18.00 2.75
CA THR A 799 7.65 18.64 2.06
C THR A 799 7.25 20.02 1.52
N ARG A 800 6.08 20.14 0.87
CA ARG A 800 5.56 21.43 0.39
C ARG A 800 5.28 22.41 1.53
N LEU A 801 4.64 21.93 2.61
CA LEU A 801 4.27 22.77 3.76
C LEU A 801 5.48 23.29 4.53
N LEU A 802 6.60 22.57 4.53
CA LEU A 802 7.88 23.05 5.07
C LEU A 802 8.55 24.11 4.18
N GLY A 803 7.97 24.49 3.04
CA GLY A 803 8.53 25.52 2.15
C GLY A 803 9.53 24.99 1.13
N VAL A 804 9.69 23.69 1.00
CA VAL A 804 10.58 23.07 0.01
C VAL A 804 10.02 23.28 -1.40
N ARG A 805 10.84 23.85 -2.29
CA ARG A 805 10.50 24.13 -3.70
C ARG A 805 10.99 23.06 -4.65
N ALA A 806 12.12 22.43 -4.34
CA ALA A 806 12.68 21.36 -5.16
C ALA A 806 13.32 20.28 -4.30
N VAL A 807 13.26 19.05 -4.80
CA VAL A 807 14.02 17.91 -4.28
C VAL A 807 14.98 17.45 -5.36
N ILE A 808 16.26 17.35 -5.04
CA ILE A 808 17.36 17.01 -5.95
C ILE A 808 17.98 15.71 -5.47
N CYS A 809 17.90 14.64 -6.27
CA CYS A 809 18.42 13.34 -5.88
C CYS A 809 19.04 12.59 -7.07
N GLN A 810 19.66 11.43 -6.82
CA GLN A 810 20.18 10.58 -7.90
C GLN A 810 19.04 9.86 -8.64
N SER A 811 18.04 9.36 -7.90
CA SER A 811 16.84 8.75 -8.48
C SER A 811 15.65 8.78 -7.53
N PHE A 812 14.45 8.83 -8.10
CA PHE A 812 13.18 8.79 -7.37
C PHE A 812 12.49 7.45 -7.49
N GLU A 813 11.76 7.09 -6.45
CA GLU A 813 10.65 6.14 -6.59
C GLU A 813 9.49 6.80 -7.34
N ARG A 814 8.83 6.03 -8.21
CA ARG A 814 7.83 6.56 -9.17
C ARG A 814 6.67 7.31 -8.50
N ILE A 815 6.05 6.69 -7.49
CA ILE A 815 4.84 7.25 -6.84
C ILE A 815 5.19 8.56 -6.11
N HIS A 816 6.33 8.58 -5.41
CA HIS A 816 6.74 9.77 -4.67
C HIS A 816 7.10 10.94 -5.59
N ARG A 817 7.77 10.65 -6.72
CA ARG A 817 8.04 11.66 -7.76
C ARG A 817 6.74 12.30 -8.27
N SER A 818 5.74 11.48 -8.63
CA SER A 818 4.43 11.98 -9.07
C SER A 818 3.72 12.80 -7.99
N ASN A 819 3.80 12.38 -6.73
CA ASN A 819 3.23 13.13 -5.62
C ASN A 819 3.90 14.50 -5.42
N LEU A 820 5.23 14.60 -5.59
CA LEU A 820 5.93 15.89 -5.53
C LEU A 820 5.40 16.85 -6.60
N VAL A 821 5.32 16.39 -7.86
CA VAL A 821 4.72 17.18 -8.96
C VAL A 821 3.27 17.55 -8.63
N GLY A 822 2.50 16.60 -8.14
CA GLY A 822 1.10 16.80 -7.73
C GLY A 822 0.92 17.87 -6.65
N MET A 823 1.93 18.11 -5.83
CA MET A 823 1.97 19.17 -4.83
C MET A 823 2.69 20.44 -5.29
N GLY A 824 3.16 20.51 -6.53
CA GLY A 824 3.91 21.67 -7.04
C GLY A 824 5.33 21.78 -6.48
N VAL A 825 5.93 20.66 -6.05
CA VAL A 825 7.35 20.55 -5.68
C VAL A 825 8.12 19.99 -6.87
N LEU A 826 9.20 20.65 -7.26
CA LEU A 826 10.00 20.29 -8.44
C LEU A 826 10.91 19.10 -8.15
N PRO A 827 10.72 17.94 -8.80
CA PRO A 827 11.66 16.83 -8.69
C PRO A 827 12.77 16.96 -9.73
N LEU A 828 14.02 16.89 -9.28
CA LEU A 828 15.21 16.99 -10.12
C LEU A 828 16.15 15.81 -9.87
N THR A 829 16.77 15.29 -10.93
CA THR A 829 17.83 14.29 -10.76
C THR A 829 19.15 14.78 -11.30
N PHE A 830 20.23 14.36 -10.63
CA PHE A 830 21.57 14.49 -11.16
C PHE A 830 21.71 13.73 -12.49
N GLU A 831 22.65 14.12 -13.31
CA GLU A 831 23.08 13.34 -14.47
C GLU A 831 23.90 12.11 -14.04
N ASP A 832 24.08 11.17 -14.96
CA ASP A 832 24.76 9.90 -14.67
C ASP A 832 26.19 10.13 -14.12
N GLY A 833 26.46 9.54 -12.97
CA GLY A 833 27.74 9.64 -12.27
C GLY A 833 27.87 10.83 -11.33
N GLU A 834 26.91 11.74 -11.30
CA GLU A 834 26.87 12.86 -10.36
C GLU A 834 26.01 12.58 -9.13
N SER A 835 26.36 13.19 -7.99
CA SER A 835 25.64 13.09 -6.73
C SER A 835 25.99 14.28 -5.85
N TRP A 836 25.24 14.48 -4.77
CA TRP A 836 25.61 15.51 -3.79
C TRP A 836 27.01 15.28 -3.18
N GLN A 837 27.45 14.02 -3.08
CA GLN A 837 28.79 13.65 -2.61
C GLN A 837 29.86 14.08 -3.63
N SER A 838 29.66 13.76 -4.93
CA SER A 838 30.63 14.08 -5.98
C SER A 838 30.84 15.58 -6.19
N ILE A 839 29.79 16.38 -5.95
CA ILE A 839 29.87 17.83 -5.98
C ILE A 839 30.35 18.44 -4.66
N GLY A 840 30.63 17.63 -3.63
CA GLY A 840 31.21 18.07 -2.35
C GLY A 840 30.29 18.98 -1.54
N LEU A 841 28.96 18.74 -1.56
CA LEU A 841 27.97 19.56 -0.86
C LEU A 841 28.12 19.42 0.65
N LYS A 842 28.11 20.58 1.36
CA LYS A 842 28.23 20.65 2.82
C LYS A 842 26.91 20.96 3.52
N GLY A 843 26.01 21.66 2.84
CA GLY A 843 24.68 22.05 3.34
C GLY A 843 24.56 23.52 3.77
N ASP A 844 25.66 24.31 3.69
CA ASP A 844 25.69 25.75 3.98
C ASP A 844 25.54 26.61 2.73
N GLU A 845 25.48 26.00 1.57
CA GLU A 845 25.40 26.65 0.27
C GLU A 845 24.04 27.32 0.03
N LYS A 846 24.03 28.26 -0.89
CA LYS A 846 22.85 28.81 -1.54
C LYS A 846 22.66 28.14 -2.90
N VAL A 847 21.44 27.82 -3.26
CA VAL A 847 21.09 27.11 -4.49
C VAL A 847 20.11 27.95 -5.30
N THR A 848 20.47 28.24 -6.56
CA THR A 848 19.56 28.88 -7.51
C THR A 848 19.32 27.95 -8.69
N ILE A 849 18.06 27.62 -8.98
CA ILE A 849 17.68 26.75 -10.10
C ILE A 849 17.16 27.62 -11.23
N ARG A 850 17.89 27.62 -12.36
CA ARG A 850 17.62 28.41 -13.57
C ARG A 850 16.97 27.58 -14.68
N GLY A 851 16.22 28.27 -15.53
CA GLY A 851 15.60 27.68 -16.72
C GLY A 851 14.16 27.20 -16.51
N LEU A 852 13.53 27.60 -15.40
CA LEU A 852 12.10 27.33 -15.14
C LEU A 852 11.21 28.35 -15.84
N GLN A 853 11.67 29.58 -16.04
CA GLN A 853 10.91 30.64 -16.69
C GLN A 853 10.75 30.37 -18.19
N GLY A 854 9.59 30.70 -18.74
CA GLY A 854 9.32 30.57 -20.17
C GLY A 854 8.62 29.24 -20.53
N ASP A 855 9.02 28.63 -21.62
CA ASP A 855 8.39 27.40 -22.16
C ASP A 855 9.07 26.14 -21.60
N LEU A 856 8.86 25.88 -20.32
CA LEU A 856 9.34 24.66 -19.67
C LEU A 856 8.74 23.43 -20.36
N LYS A 857 9.61 22.45 -20.66
CA LYS A 857 9.22 21.18 -21.31
C LYS A 857 9.44 19.98 -20.38
N PRO A 858 8.66 18.90 -20.54
CA PRO A 858 8.94 17.67 -19.83
C PRO A 858 10.38 17.20 -20.06
N ARG A 859 11.02 16.72 -18.98
CA ARG A 859 12.40 16.19 -18.98
C ARG A 859 13.46 17.18 -19.50
N GLN A 860 13.20 18.49 -19.36
CA GLN A 860 14.16 19.54 -19.70
C GLN A 860 15.36 19.52 -18.75
N LYS A 861 16.55 19.79 -19.26
CA LYS A 861 17.73 20.06 -18.44
C LYS A 861 17.65 21.47 -17.87
N LEU A 862 17.92 21.59 -16.58
CA LEU A 862 17.97 22.84 -15.82
C LEU A 862 19.37 23.02 -15.23
N THR A 863 19.73 24.24 -14.87
CA THR A 863 21.03 24.56 -14.26
C THR A 863 20.84 24.94 -12.80
N ALA A 864 21.49 24.22 -11.88
CA ALA A 864 21.64 24.64 -10.51
C ALA A 864 22.95 25.41 -10.32
N GLU A 865 22.83 26.64 -9.88
CA GLU A 865 23.95 27.51 -9.45
C GLU A 865 24.06 27.33 -7.93
N ILE A 866 25.16 26.74 -7.47
CA ILE A 866 25.43 26.44 -6.08
C ILE A 866 26.58 27.36 -5.62
N VAL A 867 26.29 28.23 -4.65
CA VAL A 867 27.25 29.19 -4.10
C VAL A 867 27.60 28.76 -2.69
N SER A 868 28.86 28.40 -2.47
CA SER A 868 29.42 28.04 -1.17
C SER A 868 29.56 29.27 -0.24
N ALA A 869 29.76 29.04 1.05
CA ALA A 869 29.94 30.12 2.04
C ALA A 869 31.14 31.03 1.74
N ASP A 870 32.18 30.53 1.08
CA ASP A 870 33.35 31.29 0.62
C ASP A 870 33.13 32.06 -0.71
N GLY A 871 31.90 31.98 -1.27
CA GLY A 871 31.53 32.67 -2.50
C GLY A 871 31.87 31.90 -3.80
N ALA A 872 32.40 30.67 -3.71
CA ALA A 872 32.71 29.90 -4.89
C ALA A 872 31.41 29.41 -5.58
N LEU A 873 31.30 29.68 -6.87
CA LEU A 873 30.14 29.27 -7.70
C LEU A 873 30.43 27.96 -8.40
N ARG A 874 29.51 27.00 -8.28
CA ARG A 874 29.50 25.80 -9.08
C ARG A 874 28.17 25.69 -9.88
N GLN A 875 28.25 25.34 -11.14
CA GLN A 875 27.06 25.02 -11.95
C GLN A 875 26.94 23.52 -12.11
N VAL A 876 25.73 23.00 -11.92
CA VAL A 876 25.39 21.58 -12.03
C VAL A 876 24.20 21.45 -12.97
N SER A 877 24.30 20.54 -13.95
CA SER A 877 23.18 20.21 -14.84
C SER A 877 22.26 19.21 -14.16
N LEU A 878 20.97 19.50 -14.11
CA LEU A 878 19.94 18.65 -13.51
C LEU A 878 18.86 18.32 -14.50
N LEU A 879 18.37 17.11 -14.48
CA LEU A 879 17.22 16.68 -15.29
C LEU A 879 15.93 16.95 -14.52
N CYS A 880 15.03 17.75 -15.10
CA CYS A 880 13.68 17.92 -14.60
C CYS A 880 12.88 16.64 -14.76
N ARG A 881 12.31 16.14 -13.66
CA ARG A 881 11.54 14.91 -13.61
C ARG A 881 10.02 15.14 -13.58
N ILE A 882 9.61 16.20 -14.27
CA ILE A 882 8.26 16.33 -14.82
C ILE A 882 8.30 15.57 -16.13
N ASP A 883 7.70 14.37 -16.16
CA ASP A 883 7.95 13.41 -17.24
C ASP A 883 6.90 13.50 -18.37
N THR A 884 5.74 14.14 -18.12
CA THR A 884 4.62 14.23 -19.07
C THR A 884 4.08 15.66 -19.21
N LEU A 885 3.31 15.91 -20.27
CA LEU A 885 2.65 17.21 -20.49
C LEU A 885 1.56 17.49 -19.44
N ASP A 886 0.82 16.47 -19.03
CA ASP A 886 -0.20 16.62 -17.99
C ASP A 886 0.44 16.98 -16.64
N GLU A 887 1.54 16.34 -16.27
CA GLU A 887 2.31 16.71 -15.08
C GLU A 887 2.83 18.16 -15.13
N LEU A 888 3.23 18.61 -16.30
CA LEU A 888 3.67 20.00 -16.49
C LEU A 888 2.51 20.99 -16.26
N GLU A 889 1.31 20.66 -16.74
CA GLU A 889 0.11 21.46 -16.43
C GLU A 889 -0.22 21.46 -14.93
N TYR A 890 -0.07 20.33 -14.24
CA TYR A 890 -0.24 20.29 -12.79
C TYR A 890 0.76 21.21 -12.08
N TYR A 891 2.02 21.13 -12.45
CA TYR A 891 3.07 21.97 -11.87
C TYR A 891 2.84 23.46 -12.14
N ARG A 892 2.46 23.84 -13.37
CA ARG A 892 2.09 25.22 -13.75
C ARG A 892 0.95 25.78 -12.91
N ASN A 893 0.04 24.93 -12.48
CA ASN A 893 -1.08 25.33 -11.63
C ASN A 893 -0.77 25.36 -10.13
N GLY A 894 0.43 24.94 -9.71
CA GLY A 894 0.83 24.84 -8.30
C GLY A 894 0.42 23.51 -7.67
N GLY A 895 -0.04 22.54 -8.48
CA GLY A 895 -0.40 21.19 -8.10
C GLY A 895 -1.65 20.69 -8.83
N ILE A 896 -1.86 19.37 -8.78
CA ILE A 896 -2.95 18.72 -9.51
C ILE A 896 -4.34 19.14 -9.00
N LEU A 897 -4.51 19.29 -7.68
CA LEU A 897 -5.80 19.71 -7.09
C LEU A 897 -6.14 21.15 -7.47
N HIS A 898 -5.15 22.04 -7.52
CA HIS A 898 -5.33 23.42 -8.01
C HIS A 898 -5.74 23.44 -9.47
N TYR A 899 -5.10 22.64 -10.32
CA TYR A 899 -5.47 22.48 -11.71
C TYR A 899 -6.91 22.00 -11.87
N VAL A 900 -7.30 20.95 -11.15
CA VAL A 900 -8.65 20.39 -11.20
C VAL A 900 -9.68 21.42 -10.71
N LEU A 901 -9.39 22.10 -9.61
CA LEU A 901 -10.29 23.11 -9.02
C LEU A 901 -10.53 24.27 -9.99
N ARG A 902 -9.48 24.82 -10.63
CA ARG A 902 -9.63 25.88 -11.65
C ARG A 902 -10.46 25.40 -12.83
N LYS A 903 -10.22 24.20 -13.31
CA LYS A 903 -10.94 23.59 -14.43
C LYS A 903 -12.44 23.37 -14.14
N LEU A 904 -12.79 23.07 -12.88
CA LEU A 904 -14.19 22.91 -12.46
C LEU A 904 -14.85 24.27 -12.13
N ALA A 905 -14.06 25.27 -11.76
CA ALA A 905 -14.54 26.62 -11.49
C ALA A 905 -14.79 27.44 -12.77
N ALA A 906 -14.05 27.12 -13.84
CA ALA A 906 -14.26 27.70 -15.18
C ALA A 906 -15.56 27.16 -15.83
#